data_976402f163d6ac1ec10690e51863e385
#
_entry.id   976402f163d6ac1ec10690e51863e385
#
_cell.length_a   1.000
_cell.length_b   1.000
_cell.length_c   1.000
_cell.angle_alpha   90.00
_cell.angle_beta   90.00
_cell.angle_gamma   90.00
#
_symmetry.space_group_name_H-M   'P 1'
#
loop_
_entity.id
_entity.type
_entity.pdbx_description
1 polymer ?
#
loop_
_entity_poly.entity_id
_entity_poly.type
_entity_poly.pdbx_seq_one_letter_code
_entity_poly.pdbx_strand_id
1 'polypeptide(L)'
;YHFKGAKISPKTMTFRKKIDGIREVKSAKLYVTALGIYELQLNGGKVGNDYFAPGFTSYRHQLQYQTYDITDSLRDTNELIAVVGGGWAVGAFTYKRRNRVYAKRQALLCELRIVHTDGSTEVIGTDETWSVTEDGRYRETEFYNGEVYDAAVDYDQISWRNAALEEVRIHPEITAQYGVPVRAHELFRPVSVTRAKSGMLIYDFGQNFAGVICARLRGRKGQRIVWKHAEILMGGELYTEPLRTARQEAVYCCVDGEQTYSPRMTYMGFRYVGVEGIEEKDLELTAAALYSDIEETGDFCCSHDLVNQLQSSIKWGAKSNFVDIPTDCPQRDERMGWTGDIALFSPTAAYNFNMSRFLEKWLRDVKSEQSRGGGIPMTVPLVRVPMQWEIMIPMAVDHWGDACILVPWAEYRARGDRDLLRRMYPVMKRYIGACKFWAGLFSFGKHRRIWKLLHHYGDWCAPGIGMWAWMGRGKWTATACLANSSRIVSEIAGLLGEEEDAAYYAKLSAETSAAYREILMEKDGTVRPEFQTAYVLPLYYQMLSAQDKKKAAAHLVRLIRDNDYHIGTGFPGTPFVLFALTDNGYGEDACRMLLTDTCPSWLYEMKVGGTTIWERWDALREDGTCNTGADDGTGGMVSFNHYASGAVGDFLYRRIAGIEALEGGYKSFQIEPLMGGGITWAKGRVITAYGPVSSEWELKNGIFTITVEVPVGAVCYLTMPSGTKRTLGSGKYTMSEGKQK
;
A
#
# COMPACT_ATOMS: atom_id res chain seq x y z
N TYR A 1 21.58 -1.59 15.24
CA TYR A 1 21.37 -0.40 16.10
C TYR A 1 20.51 -0.80 17.30
N HIS A 2 21.13 -1.15 18.44
CA HIS A 2 20.42 -1.34 19.69
C HIS A 2 20.07 0.05 20.27
N PHE A 3 18.82 0.50 20.06
CA PHE A 3 18.33 1.68 20.76
C PHE A 3 18.10 1.34 22.25
N LYS A 4 19.02 1.77 23.11
CA LYS A 4 18.77 1.82 24.55
C LYS A 4 17.59 2.76 24.80
N GLY A 5 16.44 2.21 25.19
CA GLY A 5 15.27 2.98 25.62
C GLY A 5 13.94 2.69 24.91
N ALA A 6 13.76 1.56 24.23
CA ALA A 6 12.42 1.12 23.82
C ALA A 6 11.55 0.98 25.08
N LYS A 7 10.56 1.86 25.25
CA LYS A 7 9.62 1.76 26.35
C LYS A 7 8.80 0.47 26.15
N ILE A 8 8.64 -0.30 27.23
CA ILE A 8 7.78 -1.49 27.22
C ILE A 8 6.37 -1.02 26.85
N SER A 9 5.77 -1.69 25.87
CA SER A 9 4.37 -1.43 25.49
C SER A 9 3.45 -1.75 26.65
N PRO A 10 2.33 -1.02 26.79
CA PRO A 10 1.35 -1.34 27.81
C PRO A 10 0.81 -2.75 27.62
N LYS A 11 0.49 -3.43 28.72
CA LYS A 11 -0.22 -4.71 28.69
C LYS A 11 -1.58 -4.56 28.03
N THR A 12 -2.04 -5.61 27.40
CA THR A 12 -3.40 -5.69 26.85
C THR A 12 -4.42 -5.55 27.96
N MET A 13 -5.47 -4.79 27.71
CA MET A 13 -6.59 -4.61 28.65
C MET A 13 -7.79 -5.43 28.20
N THR A 14 -8.41 -6.13 29.15
CA THR A 14 -9.69 -6.81 28.93
C THR A 14 -10.76 -6.12 29.78
N PHE A 15 -11.81 -5.64 29.12
CA PHE A 15 -12.97 -5.01 29.73
C PHE A 15 -14.14 -5.99 29.74
N ARG A 16 -14.96 -5.97 30.80
CA ARG A 16 -16.13 -6.84 30.97
C ARG A 16 -17.32 -6.05 31.48
N LYS A 17 -18.49 -6.28 30.87
CA LYS A 17 -19.79 -5.81 31.34
C LYS A 17 -20.78 -6.96 31.39
N LYS A 18 -21.39 -7.16 32.54
CA LYS A 18 -22.57 -8.02 32.68
C LYS A 18 -23.83 -7.18 32.55
N ILE A 19 -24.79 -7.66 31.78
CA ILE A 19 -26.02 -6.97 31.43
C ILE A 19 -27.17 -7.96 31.64
N ASP A 20 -28.04 -7.66 32.60
CA ASP A 20 -29.13 -8.53 33.01
C ASP A 20 -30.50 -7.87 32.71
N GLY A 21 -31.54 -8.67 32.57
CA GLY A 21 -32.92 -8.22 32.44
C GLY A 21 -33.31 -7.74 31.05
N ILE A 22 -32.53 -8.08 30.03
CA ILE A 22 -32.84 -7.70 28.63
C ILE A 22 -33.96 -8.58 28.10
N ARG A 23 -35.10 -7.96 27.78
CA ARG A 23 -36.30 -8.67 27.27
C ARG A 23 -36.94 -7.91 26.12
N GLU A 24 -37.78 -8.60 25.33
CA GLU A 24 -38.62 -8.04 24.30
C GLU A 24 -37.84 -7.15 23.30
N VAL A 25 -36.66 -7.62 22.87
CA VAL A 25 -35.78 -6.90 21.94
C VAL A 25 -36.36 -6.92 20.54
N LYS A 26 -36.60 -5.73 19.97
CA LYS A 26 -36.92 -5.54 18.57
C LYS A 26 -35.65 -5.37 17.71
N SER A 27 -34.69 -4.60 18.20
CA SER A 27 -33.40 -4.43 17.57
C SER A 27 -32.35 -3.98 18.59
N ALA A 28 -31.10 -4.40 18.40
CA ALA A 28 -29.99 -3.98 19.25
C ALA A 28 -28.73 -3.72 18.43
N LYS A 29 -28.15 -2.53 18.58
CA LYS A 29 -26.95 -2.11 17.89
C LYS A 29 -25.87 -1.71 18.87
N LEU A 30 -24.67 -2.25 18.67
CA LEU A 30 -23.48 -1.98 19.47
C LEU A 30 -22.54 -1.09 18.66
N TYR A 31 -22.28 0.10 19.19
CA TYR A 31 -21.35 1.09 18.63
C TYR A 31 -20.07 1.06 19.44
N VAL A 32 -18.91 0.88 18.80
CA VAL A 32 -17.64 0.68 19.50
C VAL A 32 -16.50 1.39 18.83
N THR A 33 -15.65 2.03 19.63
CA THR A 33 -14.34 2.51 19.24
C THR A 33 -13.33 2.36 20.39
N ALA A 34 -12.04 2.49 20.09
CA ALA A 34 -11.00 2.37 21.11
C ALA A 34 -9.79 3.25 20.79
N LEU A 35 -9.04 3.63 21.81
CA LEU A 35 -7.64 4.03 21.66
C LEU A 35 -6.75 2.78 21.84
N GLY A 36 -6.49 2.11 20.73
CA GLY A 36 -5.92 0.79 20.59
C GLY A 36 -6.61 0.06 19.44
N ILE A 37 -6.45 -1.25 19.40
CA ILE A 37 -7.24 -2.15 18.54
C ILE A 37 -8.05 -3.07 19.42
N TYR A 38 -9.26 -3.48 19.01
CA TYR A 38 -10.13 -4.26 19.89
C TYR A 38 -10.71 -5.51 19.22
N GLU A 39 -11.02 -6.49 20.05
CA GLU A 39 -11.84 -7.67 19.75
C GLU A 39 -13.01 -7.73 20.72
N LEU A 40 -14.19 -8.11 20.25
CA LEU A 40 -15.41 -8.20 21.04
C LEU A 40 -15.92 -9.63 21.12
N GLN A 41 -16.45 -10.00 22.29
CA GLN A 41 -17.19 -11.24 22.52
C GLN A 41 -18.48 -10.92 23.25
N LEU A 42 -19.58 -11.49 22.80
CA LEU A 42 -20.87 -11.47 23.49
C LEU A 42 -21.29 -12.90 23.79
N ASN A 43 -21.52 -13.21 25.07
CA ASN A 43 -21.92 -14.54 25.54
C ASN A 43 -20.96 -15.65 25.07
N GLY A 44 -19.65 -15.36 25.00
CA GLY A 44 -18.60 -16.25 24.51
C GLY A 44 -18.49 -16.34 22.99
N GLY A 45 -19.44 -15.79 22.24
CA GLY A 45 -19.39 -15.68 20.78
C GLY A 45 -18.68 -14.41 20.30
N LYS A 46 -17.87 -14.51 19.25
CA LYS A 46 -17.19 -13.35 18.65
C LYS A 46 -18.20 -12.40 18.01
N VAL A 47 -18.01 -11.08 18.17
CA VAL A 47 -18.78 -10.04 17.52
C VAL A 47 -17.96 -9.41 16.36
N GLY A 48 -18.51 -9.49 15.15
CA GLY A 48 -17.86 -8.99 13.94
C GLY A 48 -16.71 -9.86 13.43
N ASN A 49 -16.25 -9.57 12.21
CA ASN A 49 -15.18 -10.33 11.54
C ASN A 49 -13.97 -9.47 11.19
N ASP A 50 -14.02 -8.18 11.48
CA ASP A 50 -12.97 -7.22 11.17
C ASP A 50 -11.74 -7.46 12.04
N TYR A 51 -10.56 -7.17 11.47
CA TYR A 51 -9.29 -7.12 12.18
C TYR A 51 -8.91 -5.66 12.43
N PHE A 52 -8.23 -5.40 13.54
CA PHE A 52 -7.61 -4.13 13.90
C PHE A 52 -8.58 -2.94 14.00
N ALA A 53 -9.88 -3.21 14.23
CA ALA A 53 -10.83 -2.14 14.55
C ALA A 53 -10.34 -1.30 15.75
N PRO A 54 -10.54 0.02 15.77
CA PRO A 54 -11.33 0.86 14.87
C PRO A 54 -10.62 1.27 13.58
N GLY A 55 -9.42 0.78 13.30
CA GLY A 55 -8.58 1.15 12.17
C GLY A 55 -7.62 2.30 12.49
N PHE A 56 -6.70 2.59 11.55
CA PHE A 56 -5.72 3.65 11.67
C PHE A 56 -6.13 4.88 10.88
N THR A 57 -6.58 5.90 11.58
CA THR A 57 -6.79 7.26 11.09
C THR A 57 -5.85 8.22 11.80
N SER A 58 -5.81 9.46 11.38
CA SER A 58 -5.09 10.51 12.12
C SER A 58 -5.82 10.79 13.43
N TYR A 59 -5.54 10.01 14.47
CA TYR A 59 -6.25 10.03 15.76
C TYR A 59 -6.25 11.38 16.49
N ARG A 60 -5.48 12.34 16.02
CA ARG A 60 -5.59 13.73 16.51
C ARG A 60 -6.74 14.49 15.91
N HIS A 61 -7.26 14.04 14.77
CA HIS A 61 -8.28 14.71 13.98
C HIS A 61 -9.57 13.90 13.91
N GLN A 62 -9.46 12.58 13.70
CA GLN A 62 -10.61 11.70 13.54
C GLN A 62 -10.37 10.31 14.11
N LEU A 63 -11.43 9.71 14.63
CA LEU A 63 -11.45 8.34 15.13
C LEU A 63 -12.75 7.68 14.65
N GLN A 64 -12.64 6.52 14.02
CA GLN A 64 -13.81 5.79 13.54
C GLN A 64 -14.43 4.94 14.66
N TYR A 65 -15.74 4.73 14.59
CA TYR A 65 -16.44 3.69 15.36
C TYR A 65 -17.07 2.67 14.42
N GLN A 66 -17.16 1.42 14.85
CA GLN A 66 -17.86 0.35 14.16
C GLN A 66 -19.26 0.18 14.74
N THR A 67 -20.18 -0.33 13.93
CA THR A 67 -21.56 -0.64 14.33
C THR A 67 -21.81 -2.11 14.07
N TYR A 68 -22.23 -2.83 15.10
CA TYR A 68 -22.57 -4.24 15.02
C TYR A 68 -24.05 -4.44 15.36
N ASP A 69 -24.77 -5.15 14.51
CA ASP A 69 -26.10 -5.64 14.84
C ASP A 69 -25.94 -6.92 15.67
N ILE A 70 -26.41 -6.87 16.91
CA ILE A 70 -26.33 -7.98 17.85
C ILE A 70 -27.72 -8.44 18.32
N THR A 71 -28.77 -8.06 17.63
CA THR A 71 -30.16 -8.34 17.95
C THR A 71 -30.40 -9.80 18.32
N ASP A 72 -29.98 -10.71 17.45
CA ASP A 72 -30.19 -12.16 17.61
C ASP A 72 -29.21 -12.82 18.62
N SER A 73 -28.20 -12.07 19.07
CA SER A 73 -27.17 -12.55 19.99
C SER A 73 -27.44 -12.23 21.45
N LEU A 74 -28.40 -11.31 21.69
CA LEU A 74 -28.80 -10.93 23.06
C LEU A 74 -29.66 -12.01 23.72
N ARG A 75 -29.49 -12.13 25.03
CA ARG A 75 -30.20 -13.03 25.92
C ARG A 75 -30.75 -12.24 27.10
N ASP A 76 -31.49 -12.85 27.98
CA ASP A 76 -31.95 -12.24 29.24
C ASP A 76 -30.77 -11.76 30.12
N THR A 77 -29.73 -12.59 30.20
CA THR A 77 -28.44 -12.26 30.85
C THR A 77 -27.32 -12.34 29.82
N ASN A 78 -26.49 -11.30 29.77
CA ASN A 78 -25.43 -11.17 28.78
C ASN A 78 -24.09 -10.83 29.44
N GLU A 79 -23.02 -11.34 28.85
CA GLU A 79 -21.65 -10.92 29.15
C GLU A 79 -20.97 -10.38 27.91
N LEU A 80 -20.61 -9.10 27.92
CA LEU A 80 -19.83 -8.44 26.87
C LEU A 80 -18.38 -8.32 27.34
N ILE A 81 -17.47 -8.90 26.58
CA ILE A 81 -16.01 -8.80 26.79
C ILE A 81 -15.40 -8.04 25.62
N ALA A 82 -14.60 -7.01 25.93
CA ALA A 82 -13.80 -6.28 24.95
C ALA A 82 -12.32 -6.38 25.31
N VAL A 83 -11.52 -7.00 24.46
CA VAL A 83 -10.07 -7.02 24.57
C VAL A 83 -9.50 -5.86 23.78
N VAL A 84 -8.66 -5.02 24.39
CA VAL A 84 -8.06 -3.85 23.75
C VAL A 84 -6.54 -3.96 23.79
N GLY A 85 -5.94 -4.23 22.63
CA GLY A 85 -4.50 -4.22 22.41
C GLY A 85 -3.96 -2.81 22.15
N GLY A 86 -2.63 -2.67 22.16
CA GLY A 86 -1.99 -1.36 21.97
C GLY A 86 -2.24 -0.74 20.59
N GLY A 87 -2.21 -1.55 19.54
CA GLY A 87 -2.40 -1.10 18.15
C GLY A 87 -1.54 0.11 17.79
N TRP A 88 -2.03 0.95 16.90
CA TRP A 88 -1.34 2.18 16.47
C TRP A 88 -1.41 3.31 17.52
N ALA A 89 -2.42 3.31 18.40
CA ALA A 89 -2.61 4.40 19.36
C ALA A 89 -1.60 4.35 20.51
N VAL A 90 -1.31 3.17 21.02
CA VAL A 90 -0.57 2.96 22.27
C VAL A 90 0.58 1.97 22.11
N GLY A 91 0.50 1.01 21.18
CA GLY A 91 1.53 0.02 20.87
C GLY A 91 2.80 0.63 20.29
N ALA A 92 3.86 -0.18 20.15
CA ALA A 92 5.10 0.23 19.50
C ALA A 92 4.89 0.38 17.99
N PHE A 93 5.32 1.52 17.45
CA PHE A 93 5.18 1.87 16.06
C PHE A 93 6.40 2.63 15.53
N THR A 94 6.64 2.58 14.21
CA THR A 94 7.80 3.08 13.50
C THR A 94 9.12 2.35 13.83
N TYR A 95 10.13 2.50 12.97
CA TYR A 95 11.49 1.93 13.16
C TYR A 95 12.25 2.48 14.38
N LYS A 96 11.71 3.49 15.09
CA LYS A 96 12.16 3.95 16.41
C LYS A 96 11.39 3.30 17.55
N ARG A 97 10.45 2.39 17.24
CA ARG A 97 9.59 1.66 18.21
C ARG A 97 8.96 2.60 19.24
N ARG A 98 8.42 3.70 18.78
CA ARG A 98 7.68 4.62 19.65
C ARG A 98 6.35 4.01 20.04
N ASN A 99 6.06 4.08 21.34
CA ASN A 99 4.76 3.70 21.86
C ASN A 99 4.07 4.90 22.56
N ARG A 100 2.80 4.75 22.91
CA ARG A 100 1.99 5.80 23.57
C ARG A 100 1.98 7.12 22.78
N VAL A 101 1.84 7.01 21.46
CA VAL A 101 1.91 8.17 20.55
C VAL A 101 0.70 9.07 20.71
N TYR A 102 -0.48 8.49 20.85
CA TYR A 102 -1.75 9.22 20.94
C TYR A 102 -2.38 9.18 22.33
N ALA A 103 -2.18 8.12 23.09
CA ALA A 103 -2.68 7.96 24.44
C ALA A 103 -1.65 7.32 25.36
N LYS A 104 -1.79 7.49 26.68
CA LYS A 104 -0.90 6.88 27.68
C LYS A 104 -1.16 5.39 27.87
N ARG A 105 -2.42 5.00 27.70
CA ARG A 105 -2.93 3.63 27.81
C ARG A 105 -4.11 3.43 26.88
N GLN A 106 -4.54 2.19 26.74
CA GLN A 106 -5.72 1.84 25.97
C GLN A 106 -6.98 2.42 26.63
N ALA A 107 -7.98 2.74 25.81
CA ALA A 107 -9.30 3.14 26.25
C ALA A 107 -10.38 2.55 25.33
N LEU A 108 -11.53 2.24 25.90
CA LEU A 108 -12.71 1.71 25.20
C LEU A 108 -13.87 2.71 25.33
N LEU A 109 -14.54 2.99 24.21
CA LEU A 109 -15.83 3.66 24.20
C LEU A 109 -16.84 2.75 23.50
N CYS A 110 -17.88 2.37 24.21
CA CYS A 110 -18.88 1.43 23.73
C CYS A 110 -20.27 1.93 24.14
N GLU A 111 -21.24 1.83 23.22
CA GLU A 111 -22.63 2.15 23.46
C GLU A 111 -23.52 1.07 22.83
N LEU A 112 -24.30 0.38 23.65
CA LEU A 112 -25.34 -0.53 23.21
C LEU A 112 -26.68 0.17 23.24
N ARG A 113 -27.35 0.24 22.10
CA ARG A 113 -28.72 0.75 21.95
C ARG A 113 -29.68 -0.39 21.68
N ILE A 114 -30.67 -0.55 22.55
CA ILE A 114 -31.71 -1.56 22.45
C ILE A 114 -33.04 -0.84 22.20
N VAL A 115 -33.74 -1.26 21.18
CA VAL A 115 -35.14 -0.86 20.95
C VAL A 115 -36.00 -2.06 21.30
N HIS A 116 -36.92 -1.88 22.25
CA HIS A 116 -37.86 -2.90 22.67
C HIS A 116 -39.07 -3.01 21.75
N THR A 117 -39.85 -4.09 21.89
CA THR A 117 -41.03 -4.32 21.06
C THR A 117 -42.14 -3.30 21.31
N ASP A 118 -42.21 -2.70 22.52
CA ASP A 118 -43.11 -1.61 22.87
C ASP A 118 -42.68 -0.24 22.34
N GLY A 119 -41.51 -0.16 21.66
CA GLY A 119 -40.95 1.07 21.12
C GLY A 119 -40.08 1.86 22.09
N SER A 120 -39.97 1.46 23.35
CA SER A 120 -39.01 2.06 24.29
C SER A 120 -37.57 1.80 23.88
N THR A 121 -36.65 2.68 24.32
CA THR A 121 -35.22 2.56 24.02
C THR A 121 -34.41 2.54 25.30
N GLU A 122 -33.52 1.58 25.41
CA GLU A 122 -32.50 1.46 26.47
C GLU A 122 -31.12 1.72 25.91
N VAL A 123 -30.27 2.45 26.64
CA VAL A 123 -28.87 2.74 26.26
C VAL A 123 -27.93 2.34 27.38
N ILE A 124 -26.97 1.48 27.06
CA ILE A 124 -25.93 1.00 27.98
C ILE A 124 -24.58 1.44 27.45
N GLY A 125 -23.94 2.40 28.09
CA GLY A 125 -22.63 2.93 27.70
C GLY A 125 -21.47 2.38 28.54
N THR A 126 -20.26 2.76 28.16
CA THR A 126 -19.06 2.55 29.00
C THR A 126 -19.04 3.56 30.14
N ASP A 127 -18.91 3.05 31.34
CA ASP A 127 -18.82 3.78 32.59
C ASP A 127 -17.96 3.05 33.63
N GLU A 128 -17.92 3.54 34.85
CA GLU A 128 -17.13 2.99 35.96
C GLU A 128 -17.71 1.68 36.53
N THR A 129 -18.88 1.24 36.07
CA THR A 129 -19.47 -0.07 36.43
C THR A 129 -18.91 -1.22 35.60
N TRP A 130 -18.14 -0.92 34.57
CA TRP A 130 -17.38 -1.93 33.82
C TRP A 130 -16.22 -2.43 34.65
N SER A 131 -15.89 -3.70 34.50
CA SER A 131 -14.70 -4.31 35.10
C SER A 131 -13.56 -4.33 34.09
N VAL A 132 -12.31 -4.16 34.54
CA VAL A 132 -11.11 -4.22 33.69
C VAL A 132 -10.02 -5.03 34.35
N THR A 133 -9.25 -5.78 33.55
CA THR A 133 -8.07 -6.53 33.97
C THR A 133 -6.94 -6.42 32.95
N GLU A 134 -5.69 -6.55 33.42
CA GLU A 134 -4.48 -6.71 32.59
C GLU A 134 -3.97 -8.17 32.60
N ASP A 135 -4.66 -9.07 33.33
CA ASP A 135 -4.28 -10.46 33.48
C ASP A 135 -5.12 -11.42 32.62
N GLY A 136 -5.72 -10.89 31.51
CA GLY A 136 -6.49 -11.65 30.54
C GLY A 136 -5.63 -12.61 29.70
N ARG A 137 -6.29 -13.34 28.77
CA ARG A 137 -5.64 -14.35 27.90
C ARG A 137 -4.58 -13.76 26.98
N TYR A 138 -4.73 -12.52 26.52
CA TYR A 138 -3.76 -11.82 25.68
C TYR A 138 -2.69 -11.17 26.57
N ARG A 139 -1.53 -11.81 26.70
CA ARG A 139 -0.41 -11.35 27.54
C ARG A 139 0.44 -10.28 26.89
N GLU A 140 0.65 -10.37 25.58
CA GLU A 140 1.35 -9.39 24.75
C GLU A 140 0.63 -9.27 23.41
N THR A 141 0.44 -8.04 22.91
CA THR A 141 -0.17 -7.77 21.61
C THR A 141 0.53 -6.57 20.98
N GLU A 142 1.39 -6.82 19.99
CA GLU A 142 2.09 -5.78 19.25
C GLU A 142 2.22 -6.16 17.78
N PHE A 143 2.12 -5.18 16.88
CA PHE A 143 2.29 -5.44 15.45
C PHE A 143 3.65 -6.02 15.10
N TYR A 144 4.74 -5.56 15.74
CA TYR A 144 6.10 -6.00 15.41
C TYR A 144 6.54 -7.24 16.19
N ASN A 145 6.23 -7.28 17.47
CA ASN A 145 6.61 -8.43 18.30
C ASN A 145 5.71 -9.63 18.03
N GLY A 146 4.43 -9.37 17.82
CA GLY A 146 3.42 -10.39 17.65
C GLY A 146 2.49 -10.51 18.84
N GLU A 147 2.03 -11.74 19.13
CA GLU A 147 1.00 -12.00 20.12
C GLU A 147 1.40 -13.16 21.03
N VAL A 148 1.18 -12.99 22.33
CA VAL A 148 1.29 -14.07 23.33
C VAL A 148 -0.09 -14.31 23.92
N TYR A 149 -0.63 -15.52 23.70
CA TYR A 149 -1.94 -15.94 24.17
C TYR A 149 -1.85 -17.11 25.12
N ASP A 150 -2.53 -17.00 26.27
CA ASP A 150 -2.57 -18.00 27.30
C ASP A 150 -4.00 -18.57 27.44
N ALA A 151 -4.23 -19.74 26.87
CA ALA A 151 -5.54 -20.38 26.85
C ALA A 151 -5.97 -20.87 28.27
N ALA A 152 -5.02 -21.05 29.18
CA ALA A 152 -5.30 -21.53 30.53
C ALA A 152 -5.91 -20.46 31.46
N VAL A 153 -5.96 -19.22 31.02
CA VAL A 153 -6.56 -18.13 31.81
C VAL A 153 -8.07 -18.29 31.90
N ASP A 154 -8.55 -18.40 33.10
CA ASP A 154 -9.96 -18.45 33.47
C ASP A 154 -10.40 -17.05 33.94
N TYR A 155 -11.29 -16.40 33.23
CA TYR A 155 -11.77 -15.06 33.54
C TYR A 155 -12.54 -14.97 34.87
N ASP A 156 -13.04 -16.07 35.42
CA ASP A 156 -13.71 -16.10 36.73
C ASP A 156 -12.73 -16.24 37.90
N GLN A 157 -11.48 -16.61 37.63
CA GLN A 157 -10.44 -16.79 38.67
C GLN A 157 -9.41 -15.65 38.73
N ILE A 158 -9.42 -14.70 37.78
CA ILE A 158 -8.50 -13.57 37.79
C ILE A 158 -9.09 -12.35 38.51
N SER A 159 -8.21 -11.46 38.93
CA SER A 159 -8.62 -10.22 39.60
C SER A 159 -9.17 -9.19 38.59
N TRP A 160 -10.32 -8.63 38.92
CA TRP A 160 -10.94 -7.53 38.21
C TRP A 160 -11.00 -6.29 39.09
N ARG A 161 -10.89 -5.13 38.51
CA ARG A 161 -11.11 -3.84 39.15
C ARG A 161 -12.13 -3.03 38.34
N ASN A 162 -12.75 -2.03 38.95
CA ASN A 162 -13.63 -1.13 38.21
C ASN A 162 -12.82 -0.37 37.17
N ALA A 163 -13.42 -0.15 36.03
CA ALA A 163 -12.89 0.77 35.03
C ALA A 163 -12.83 2.20 35.60
N ALA A 164 -11.96 3.01 35.05
CA ALA A 164 -11.87 4.42 35.39
C ALA A 164 -12.01 5.26 34.12
N LEU A 165 -12.58 6.44 34.26
CA LEU A 165 -12.61 7.41 33.16
C LEU A 165 -11.17 7.84 32.83
N GLU A 166 -10.80 7.78 31.56
CA GLU A 166 -9.48 8.24 31.09
C GLU A 166 -9.59 9.64 30.50
N GLU A 167 -8.82 10.56 31.04
CA GLU A 167 -8.64 11.87 30.45
C GLU A 167 -7.73 11.77 29.23
N VAL A 168 -8.31 11.83 28.03
CA VAL A 168 -7.56 11.74 26.78
C VAL A 168 -7.03 13.12 26.36
N ARG A 169 -5.79 13.12 25.82
CA ARG A 169 -5.14 14.36 25.36
C ARG A 169 -5.51 14.77 23.94
N ILE A 170 -6.17 13.89 23.22
CA ILE A 170 -6.63 14.09 21.86
C ILE A 170 -8.16 14.21 21.87
N HIS A 171 -8.69 15.05 21.01
CA HIS A 171 -10.14 15.25 20.89
C HIS A 171 -10.53 15.09 19.40
N PRO A 172 -10.43 13.86 18.85
CA PRO A 172 -10.80 13.60 17.47
C PRO A 172 -12.30 13.73 17.28
N GLU A 173 -12.70 14.07 16.07
CA GLU A 173 -14.08 13.85 15.64
C GLU A 173 -14.34 12.33 15.59
N ILE A 174 -15.37 11.85 16.28
CA ILE A 174 -15.76 10.44 16.27
C ILE A 174 -16.78 10.24 15.16
N THR A 175 -16.42 9.47 14.14
CA THR A 175 -17.23 9.26 12.94
C THR A 175 -17.55 7.78 12.72
N ALA A 176 -18.68 7.50 12.07
CA ALA A 176 -18.96 6.14 11.62
C ALA A 176 -17.86 5.68 10.64
N GLN A 177 -17.53 4.39 10.67
CA GLN A 177 -16.57 3.78 9.76
C GLN A 177 -17.01 4.01 8.30
N TYR A 178 -16.16 4.66 7.52
CA TYR A 178 -16.39 4.94 6.10
C TYR A 178 -15.35 4.25 5.19
N GLY A 179 -14.19 3.87 5.73
CA GLY A 179 -13.21 3.04 5.05
C GLY A 179 -13.63 1.58 4.94
N VAL A 180 -12.85 0.79 4.22
CA VAL A 180 -13.05 -0.66 4.16
C VAL A 180 -12.32 -1.34 5.32
N PRO A 181 -12.92 -2.34 5.99
CA PRO A 181 -12.28 -3.05 7.10
C PRO A 181 -11.15 -3.95 6.62
N VAL A 182 -10.23 -4.28 7.52
CA VAL A 182 -9.28 -5.39 7.29
C VAL A 182 -9.97 -6.70 7.62
N ARG A 183 -9.85 -7.68 6.72
CA ARG A 183 -10.43 -9.02 6.87
C ARG A 183 -9.46 -10.12 6.52
N ALA A 184 -9.79 -11.34 6.92
CA ALA A 184 -9.16 -12.55 6.43
C ALA A 184 -9.79 -12.92 5.08
N HIS A 185 -8.95 -13.23 4.10
CA HIS A 185 -9.35 -13.55 2.72
C HIS A 185 -8.88 -14.96 2.35
N GLU A 186 -7.83 -15.08 1.55
CA GLU A 186 -7.36 -16.38 1.09
C GLU A 186 -6.76 -17.19 2.23
N LEU A 187 -7.05 -18.49 2.22
CA LEU A 187 -6.48 -19.46 3.14
C LEU A 187 -5.42 -20.31 2.42
N PHE A 188 -4.18 -20.19 2.87
CA PHE A 188 -3.04 -20.93 2.34
C PHE A 188 -2.81 -22.20 3.12
N ARG A 189 -2.56 -23.30 2.39
CA ARG A 189 -2.00 -24.53 2.93
C ARG A 189 -0.51 -24.57 2.64
N PRO A 190 0.32 -25.15 3.53
CA PRO A 190 1.73 -25.33 3.24
C PRO A 190 1.93 -26.18 1.97
N VAL A 191 2.83 -25.74 1.12
CA VAL A 191 3.27 -26.50 -0.07
C VAL A 191 4.35 -27.51 0.30
N SER A 192 5.08 -27.28 1.39
CA SER A 192 6.03 -28.21 1.97
C SER A 192 6.23 -27.99 3.46
N VAL A 193 6.66 -29.05 4.16
CA VAL A 193 7.10 -29.02 5.55
C VAL A 193 8.48 -29.66 5.61
N THR A 194 9.45 -28.98 6.19
CA THR A 194 10.82 -29.46 6.33
C THR A 194 11.30 -29.29 7.77
N ARG A 195 12.29 -30.10 8.17
CA ARG A 195 12.94 -29.95 9.47
C ARG A 195 14.32 -29.33 9.27
N ALA A 196 14.50 -28.14 9.80
CA ALA A 196 15.76 -27.42 9.78
C ALA A 196 16.86 -28.12 10.62
N LYS A 197 18.12 -27.74 10.43
CA LYS A 197 19.24 -28.27 11.22
C LYS A 197 19.12 -27.93 12.71
N SER A 198 18.48 -26.81 13.03
CA SER A 198 18.12 -26.41 14.41
C SER A 198 17.10 -27.32 15.07
N GLY A 199 16.43 -28.19 14.30
CA GLY A 199 15.32 -29.05 14.76
C GLY A 199 13.94 -28.39 14.59
N MET A 200 13.86 -27.12 14.20
CA MET A 200 12.62 -26.38 13.94
C MET A 200 11.87 -26.99 12.75
N LEU A 201 10.55 -27.13 12.84
CA LEU A 201 9.69 -27.44 11.70
C LEU A 201 9.46 -26.15 10.90
N ILE A 202 9.74 -26.17 9.60
CA ILE A 202 9.53 -25.03 8.70
C ILE A 202 8.45 -25.40 7.69
N TYR A 203 7.41 -24.58 7.68
CA TYR A 203 6.28 -24.63 6.75
C TYR A 203 6.47 -23.56 5.67
N ASP A 204 6.54 -23.96 4.39
CA ASP A 204 6.52 -23.04 3.24
C ASP A 204 5.10 -22.92 2.71
N PHE A 205 4.55 -21.71 2.68
CA PHE A 205 3.21 -21.44 2.12
C PHE A 205 3.22 -21.13 0.62
N GLY A 206 4.39 -21.09 -0.02
CA GLY A 206 4.55 -20.85 -1.45
C GLY A 206 4.35 -19.41 -1.89
N GLN A 207 3.70 -18.58 -1.07
CA GLN A 207 3.40 -17.17 -1.32
C GLN A 207 3.88 -16.32 -0.13
N ASN A 208 4.54 -15.18 -0.42
CA ASN A 208 4.80 -14.15 0.58
C ASN A 208 3.57 -13.24 0.70
N PHE A 209 3.06 -12.99 1.90
CA PHE A 209 1.86 -12.17 2.14
C PHE A 209 1.81 -11.61 3.57
N ALA A 210 0.96 -10.59 3.78
CA ALA A 210 0.57 -10.15 5.11
C ALA A 210 -0.55 -11.04 5.64
N GLY A 211 -0.40 -11.58 6.86
CA GLY A 211 -1.41 -12.50 7.40
C GLY A 211 -1.11 -13.03 8.78
N VAL A 212 -1.85 -14.07 9.13
CA VAL A 212 -1.73 -14.80 10.40
C VAL A 212 -1.81 -16.29 10.17
N ILE A 213 -1.17 -17.05 11.06
CA ILE A 213 -1.36 -18.51 11.09
C ILE A 213 -2.75 -18.87 11.62
N CYS A 214 -3.26 -20.02 11.16
CA CYS A 214 -4.46 -20.66 11.67
C CYS A 214 -4.09 -22.10 12.02
N ALA A 215 -3.99 -22.39 13.32
CA ALA A 215 -3.56 -23.66 13.85
C ALA A 215 -4.73 -24.43 14.46
N ARG A 216 -4.83 -25.72 14.13
CA ARG A 216 -5.56 -26.72 14.91
C ARG A 216 -4.53 -27.67 15.49
N LEU A 217 -4.55 -27.85 16.80
CA LEU A 217 -3.48 -28.55 17.50
C LEU A 217 -4.02 -29.39 18.65
N ARG A 218 -3.25 -30.43 19.03
CA ARG A 218 -3.45 -31.19 20.24
C ARG A 218 -2.32 -30.88 21.22
N GLY A 219 -2.65 -30.17 22.29
CA GLY A 219 -1.68 -29.72 23.30
C GLY A 219 -1.90 -30.28 24.67
N ARG A 220 -0.98 -29.98 25.57
CA ARG A 220 -1.04 -30.28 27.01
C ARG A 220 -1.04 -28.99 27.81
N LYS A 221 -1.69 -28.96 28.95
CA LYS A 221 -1.71 -27.79 29.82
C LYS A 221 -0.30 -27.28 30.13
N GLY A 222 -0.07 -25.99 29.87
CA GLY A 222 1.22 -25.34 30.08
C GLY A 222 2.25 -25.56 28.96
N GLN A 223 1.95 -26.39 27.95
CA GLN A 223 2.80 -26.51 26.76
C GLN A 223 2.81 -25.19 26.02
N ARG A 224 4.00 -24.73 25.65
CA ARG A 224 4.20 -23.46 24.92
C ARG A 224 4.62 -23.76 23.49
N ILE A 225 3.83 -23.26 22.54
CA ILE A 225 4.09 -23.38 21.11
C ILE A 225 4.46 -22.00 20.59
N VAL A 226 5.48 -21.95 19.74
CA VAL A 226 5.99 -20.69 19.14
C VAL A 226 6.01 -20.84 17.64
N TRP A 227 5.39 -19.88 16.95
CA TRP A 227 5.47 -19.69 15.51
C TRP A 227 6.30 -18.45 15.21
N LYS A 228 7.39 -18.62 14.44
CA LYS A 228 8.28 -17.56 13.99
C LYS A 228 8.09 -17.37 12.48
N HIS A 229 8.03 -16.13 12.02
CA HIS A 229 7.68 -15.82 10.64
C HIS A 229 8.85 -15.17 9.92
N ALA A 230 9.10 -15.55 8.65
CA ALA A 230 10.10 -14.94 7.80
C ALA A 230 9.67 -14.94 6.33
N GLU A 231 10.22 -14.01 5.56
CA GLU A 231 9.95 -13.90 4.13
C GLU A 231 10.80 -14.87 3.30
N ILE A 232 12.02 -15.19 3.76
CA ILE A 232 12.99 -16.04 3.05
C ILE A 232 13.68 -17.01 3.99
N LEU A 233 14.33 -18.02 3.42
CA LEU A 233 15.24 -18.94 4.08
C LEU A 233 16.68 -18.68 3.65
N MET A 234 17.63 -18.94 4.56
CA MET A 234 19.06 -18.99 4.26
C MET A 234 19.64 -20.29 4.83
N GLY A 235 20.24 -21.09 3.95
CA GLY A 235 20.79 -22.40 4.35
C GLY A 235 19.78 -23.39 4.93
N GLY A 236 18.49 -23.22 4.62
CA GLY A 236 17.37 -24.05 5.14
C GLY A 236 16.84 -23.63 6.51
N GLU A 237 17.28 -22.49 7.04
CA GLU A 237 16.78 -21.87 8.29
C GLU A 237 16.02 -20.59 7.97
N LEU A 238 15.13 -20.15 8.89
CA LEU A 238 14.47 -18.84 8.78
C LEU A 238 15.51 -17.73 8.81
N TYR A 239 15.41 -16.81 7.84
CA TYR A 239 16.30 -15.65 7.79
C TYR A 239 15.55 -14.39 8.25
N THR A 240 15.95 -13.86 9.40
CA THR A 240 15.20 -12.80 10.10
C THR A 240 15.89 -11.43 10.10
N GLU A 241 17.06 -11.28 9.48
CA GLU A 241 17.76 -9.99 9.38
C GLU A 241 16.89 -8.88 8.76
N PRO A 242 16.08 -9.14 7.69
CA PRO A 242 15.19 -8.13 7.12
C PRO A 242 14.11 -7.62 8.08
N LEU A 243 13.80 -8.35 9.15
CA LEU A 243 12.83 -7.93 10.16
C LEU A 243 13.34 -6.80 11.05
N ARG A 244 14.65 -6.55 11.07
CA ARG A 244 15.33 -5.56 11.92
C ARG A 244 15.05 -5.83 13.41
N THR A 245 14.21 -5.02 14.06
CA THR A 245 13.87 -5.22 15.49
C THR A 245 12.53 -5.92 15.71
N ALA A 246 11.77 -6.21 14.65
CA ALA A 246 10.52 -6.96 14.75
C ALA A 246 10.80 -8.44 15.02
N ARG A 247 10.07 -9.04 15.95
CA ARG A 247 10.20 -10.49 16.25
C ARG A 247 9.32 -11.35 15.36
N GLN A 248 8.12 -10.85 15.04
CA GLN A 248 7.11 -11.57 14.26
C GLN A 248 6.81 -12.97 14.84
N GLU A 249 6.53 -13.06 16.13
CA GLU A 249 6.28 -14.31 16.84
C GLU A 249 4.82 -14.39 17.29
N ALA A 250 4.19 -15.55 17.08
CA ALA A 250 2.97 -15.92 17.77
C ALA A 250 3.29 -16.99 18.81
N VAL A 251 2.77 -16.85 20.03
CA VAL A 251 3.00 -17.76 21.13
C VAL A 251 1.67 -18.18 21.74
N TYR A 252 1.48 -19.48 21.89
CA TYR A 252 0.29 -20.04 22.47
C TYR A 252 0.64 -20.97 23.65
N CYS A 253 0.06 -20.66 24.82
CA CYS A 253 0.15 -21.54 25.98
C CYS A 253 -1.11 -22.41 26.05
N CYS A 254 -0.93 -23.72 25.91
CA CYS A 254 -2.00 -24.69 25.74
C CYS A 254 -2.76 -25.02 27.04
N VAL A 255 -3.99 -25.45 26.87
CA VAL A 255 -4.72 -26.33 27.78
C VAL A 255 -4.60 -27.79 27.31
N ASP A 256 -5.25 -28.76 27.99
CA ASP A 256 -5.25 -30.14 27.53
C ASP A 256 -6.25 -30.37 26.38
N GLY A 257 -5.86 -31.18 25.40
CA GLY A 257 -6.72 -31.65 24.32
C GLY A 257 -6.61 -30.89 22.99
N GLU A 258 -7.66 -30.98 22.19
CA GLU A 258 -7.74 -30.29 20.88
C GLU A 258 -8.10 -28.84 21.07
N GLN A 259 -7.38 -27.96 20.33
CA GLN A 259 -7.49 -26.51 20.41
C GLN A 259 -7.33 -25.89 19.03
N THR A 260 -7.86 -24.69 18.87
CA THR A 260 -7.60 -23.83 17.70
C THR A 260 -7.03 -22.50 18.14
N TYR A 261 -6.11 -21.96 17.36
CA TYR A 261 -5.53 -20.66 17.60
C TYR A 261 -5.24 -19.94 16.30
N SER A 262 -5.49 -18.66 16.29
CA SER A 262 -5.06 -17.72 15.24
C SER A 262 -4.87 -16.34 15.89
N PRO A 263 -3.73 -15.67 15.70
CA PRO A 263 -3.52 -14.31 16.21
C PRO A 263 -4.60 -13.35 15.73
N ARG A 264 -5.01 -12.43 16.63
CA ARG A 264 -6.09 -11.48 16.38
C ARG A 264 -5.64 -10.02 16.46
N MET A 265 -4.62 -9.76 17.27
CA MET A 265 -4.18 -8.40 17.62
C MET A 265 -2.86 -8.01 16.93
N THR A 266 -2.47 -8.76 15.90
CA THR A 266 -1.25 -8.53 15.11
C THR A 266 -1.40 -9.14 13.74
N TYR A 267 -0.47 -8.83 12.83
CA TYR A 267 -0.24 -9.52 11.56
C TYR A 267 1.25 -9.60 11.28
N MET A 268 1.64 -10.53 10.43
CA MET A 268 3.02 -10.80 10.03
C MET A 268 3.13 -10.71 8.51
N GLY A 269 4.31 -10.33 8.01
CA GLY A 269 4.67 -10.48 6.60
C GLY A 269 5.56 -11.71 6.45
N PHE A 270 5.12 -12.73 5.70
CA PHE A 270 5.84 -13.99 5.64
C PHE A 270 5.47 -14.87 4.45
N ARG A 271 6.40 -15.74 4.08
CA ARG A 271 6.17 -16.95 3.29
C ARG A 271 6.42 -18.20 4.13
N TYR A 272 7.34 -18.13 5.08
CA TYR A 272 7.79 -19.26 5.88
C TYR A 272 7.41 -19.09 7.35
N VAL A 273 7.02 -20.21 7.97
CA VAL A 273 6.72 -20.26 9.41
C VAL A 273 7.50 -21.38 10.06
N GLY A 274 8.36 -21.01 10.99
CA GLY A 274 9.08 -21.95 11.84
C GLY A 274 8.27 -22.25 13.11
N VAL A 275 8.16 -23.52 13.47
CA VAL A 275 7.34 -24.00 14.60
C VAL A 275 8.20 -24.71 15.63
N GLU A 276 8.06 -24.31 16.89
CA GLU A 276 8.71 -24.93 18.04
C GLU A 276 7.66 -25.34 19.08
N GLY A 277 7.97 -26.39 19.86
CA GLY A 277 7.18 -26.79 21.01
C GLY A 277 6.04 -27.77 20.74
N ILE A 278 5.89 -28.25 19.48
CA ILE A 278 4.89 -29.25 19.10
C ILE A 278 5.46 -30.17 18.00
N GLU A 279 4.98 -31.41 17.96
CA GLU A 279 5.30 -32.34 16.87
C GLU A 279 4.35 -32.14 15.68
N GLU A 280 4.84 -32.40 14.48
CA GLU A 280 4.07 -32.23 13.24
C GLU A 280 2.74 -32.99 13.23
N LYS A 281 2.71 -34.21 13.76
CA LYS A 281 1.49 -35.03 13.85
C LYS A 281 0.37 -34.47 14.73
N ASP A 282 0.71 -33.55 15.63
CA ASP A 282 -0.21 -32.92 16.58
C ASP A 282 -0.60 -31.49 16.14
N LEU A 283 -0.21 -31.08 14.92
CA LEU A 283 -0.45 -29.74 14.37
C LEU A 283 -0.95 -29.80 12.92
N GLU A 284 -2.12 -29.25 12.69
CA GLU A 284 -2.59 -28.84 11.34
C GLU A 284 -2.43 -27.32 11.24
N LEU A 285 -1.60 -26.86 10.30
CA LEU A 285 -1.29 -25.45 10.13
C LEU A 285 -1.74 -24.97 8.76
N THR A 286 -2.49 -23.87 8.74
CA THR A 286 -2.82 -23.06 7.58
C THR A 286 -2.49 -21.61 7.88
N ALA A 287 -2.60 -20.72 6.89
CA ALA A 287 -2.41 -19.28 7.09
C ALA A 287 -3.44 -18.49 6.30
N ALA A 288 -3.95 -17.41 6.89
CA ALA A 288 -4.92 -16.53 6.27
C ALA A 288 -4.26 -15.20 5.89
N ALA A 289 -4.44 -14.78 4.64
CA ALA A 289 -4.05 -13.44 4.22
C ALA A 289 -4.96 -12.39 4.84
N LEU A 290 -4.37 -11.30 5.36
CA LEU A 290 -5.07 -10.18 5.96
C LEU A 290 -4.81 -8.90 5.16
N TYR A 291 -5.87 -8.30 4.63
CA TYR A 291 -5.81 -7.01 3.96
C TYR A 291 -7.19 -6.32 4.00
N SER A 292 -7.21 -5.04 3.66
CA SER A 292 -8.45 -4.26 3.53
C SER A 292 -9.36 -4.88 2.48
N ASP A 293 -10.66 -4.97 2.77
CA ASP A 293 -11.69 -5.65 1.95
C ASP A 293 -11.97 -4.85 0.66
N ILE A 294 -10.95 -4.77 -0.20
CA ILE A 294 -10.96 -4.08 -1.50
C ILE A 294 -11.31 -5.07 -2.61
N GLU A 295 -12.24 -4.68 -3.48
CA GLU A 295 -12.67 -5.49 -4.61
C GLU A 295 -11.60 -5.50 -5.72
N GLU A 296 -11.26 -6.70 -6.24
CA GLU A 296 -10.46 -6.81 -7.45
C GLU A 296 -11.30 -6.47 -8.69
N THR A 297 -10.80 -5.54 -9.50
CA THR A 297 -11.53 -5.05 -10.69
C THR A 297 -10.74 -5.18 -11.98
N GLY A 298 -9.49 -5.63 -11.91
CA GLY A 298 -8.60 -5.79 -13.05
C GLY A 298 -7.97 -7.16 -13.16
N ASP A 299 -7.92 -7.65 -14.42
CA ASP A 299 -7.23 -8.87 -14.78
C ASP A 299 -6.31 -8.61 -15.98
N PHE A 300 -5.10 -9.17 -15.92
CA PHE A 300 -4.14 -9.14 -17.02
C PHE A 300 -3.39 -10.46 -17.11
N CYS A 301 -3.22 -10.96 -18.32
CA CYS A 301 -2.29 -12.05 -18.64
C CYS A 301 -1.77 -11.93 -20.08
N CYS A 302 -0.64 -12.55 -20.35
CA CYS A 302 -0.03 -12.59 -21.69
C CYS A 302 0.71 -13.90 -21.95
N SER A 303 1.31 -14.02 -23.13
CA SER A 303 2.05 -15.22 -23.57
C SER A 303 3.39 -15.44 -22.86
N HIS A 304 3.78 -14.62 -21.89
CA HIS A 304 5.06 -14.71 -21.21
C HIS A 304 4.88 -15.01 -19.72
N ASP A 305 5.31 -16.20 -19.26
CA ASP A 305 5.02 -16.71 -17.91
C ASP A 305 5.57 -15.82 -16.79
N LEU A 306 6.81 -15.33 -16.92
CA LEU A 306 7.38 -14.44 -15.89
C LEU A 306 6.66 -13.08 -15.81
N VAL A 307 6.06 -12.58 -16.92
CA VAL A 307 5.24 -11.37 -16.89
C VAL A 307 3.90 -11.64 -16.17
N ASN A 308 3.33 -12.83 -16.34
CA ASN A 308 2.14 -13.25 -15.59
C ASN A 308 2.45 -13.39 -14.10
N GLN A 309 3.62 -13.94 -13.74
CA GLN A 309 4.09 -14.00 -12.36
C GLN A 309 4.33 -12.60 -11.78
N LEU A 310 4.92 -11.68 -12.57
CA LEU A 310 5.08 -10.28 -12.19
C LEU A 310 3.74 -9.62 -11.88
N GLN A 311 2.71 -9.79 -12.72
CA GLN A 311 1.37 -9.28 -12.47
C GLN A 311 0.76 -9.86 -11.17
N SER A 312 0.94 -11.15 -10.92
CA SER A 312 0.53 -11.78 -9.66
C SER A 312 1.26 -11.16 -8.47
N SER A 313 2.58 -10.99 -8.56
CA SER A 313 3.41 -10.40 -7.51
C SER A 313 3.08 -8.93 -7.23
N ILE A 314 2.69 -8.16 -8.26
CA ILE A 314 2.17 -6.79 -8.13
C ILE A 314 0.89 -6.80 -7.29
N LYS A 315 -0.07 -7.69 -7.59
CA LYS A 315 -1.33 -7.81 -6.84
C LYS A 315 -1.08 -8.24 -5.40
N TRP A 316 -0.21 -9.23 -5.16
CA TRP A 316 0.11 -9.70 -3.81
C TRP A 316 0.91 -8.68 -3.00
N GLY A 317 1.81 -7.93 -3.63
CA GLY A 317 2.48 -6.80 -2.98
C GLY A 317 1.50 -5.73 -2.53
N ALA A 318 0.50 -5.39 -3.37
CA ALA A 318 -0.56 -4.45 -3.02
C ALA A 318 -1.45 -4.98 -1.87
N LYS A 319 -1.99 -6.20 -1.97
CA LYS A 319 -2.80 -6.84 -0.93
C LYS A 319 -2.07 -6.84 0.41
N SER A 320 -0.79 -7.24 0.42
CA SER A 320 0.01 -7.31 1.64
C SER A 320 0.26 -5.97 2.32
N ASN A 321 0.21 -4.88 1.57
CA ASN A 321 0.49 -3.53 2.05
C ASN A 321 -0.75 -2.64 2.18
N PHE A 322 -1.91 -3.06 1.67
CA PHE A 322 -3.18 -2.35 1.88
C PHE A 322 -3.89 -2.88 3.13
N VAL A 323 -3.25 -2.68 4.29
CA VAL A 323 -3.76 -3.10 5.60
C VAL A 323 -4.22 -1.86 6.36
N ASP A 324 -5.46 -1.48 6.14
CA ASP A 324 -6.15 -0.29 6.66
C ASP A 324 -5.63 1.06 6.11
N ILE A 325 -4.34 1.16 5.84
CA ILE A 325 -3.64 2.25 5.15
C ILE A 325 -2.66 1.65 4.12
N PRO A 326 -2.18 2.41 3.13
CA PRO A 326 -1.15 1.92 2.21
C PRO A 326 0.22 1.91 2.90
N THR A 327 0.56 0.80 3.58
CA THR A 327 1.86 0.62 4.25
C THR A 327 2.96 0.34 3.23
N ASP A 328 4.21 0.65 3.57
CA ASP A 328 5.39 0.37 2.74
C ASP A 328 5.78 -1.12 2.74
N CYS A 329 5.63 -1.78 3.87
CA CYS A 329 6.03 -3.17 4.08
C CYS A 329 5.19 -3.83 5.19
N PRO A 330 5.00 -5.18 5.18
CA PRO A 330 4.19 -5.85 6.19
C PRO A 330 4.99 -6.52 7.32
N GLN A 331 6.32 -6.68 7.20
CA GLN A 331 7.07 -7.63 8.03
C GLN A 331 7.95 -7.00 9.11
N ARG A 332 8.56 -5.83 8.85
CA ARG A 332 9.58 -5.24 9.73
C ARG A 332 9.00 -4.17 10.66
N ASP A 333 9.84 -3.55 11.47
CA ASP A 333 9.49 -2.46 12.41
C ASP A 333 9.29 -1.11 11.70
N GLU A 334 8.45 -1.06 10.68
CA GLU A 334 8.11 0.14 9.89
C GLU A 334 6.59 0.19 9.66
N ARG A 335 6.06 -0.43 8.62
CA ARG A 335 4.64 -0.58 8.30
C ARG A 335 3.89 0.76 8.36
N MET A 336 4.46 1.77 7.72
CA MET A 336 3.95 3.15 7.75
C MET A 336 3.31 3.50 6.40
N GLY A 337 2.33 4.41 6.42
CA GLY A 337 1.69 4.91 5.21
C GLY A 337 2.56 5.89 4.44
N TRP A 338 3.66 5.40 3.85
CA TRP A 338 4.57 6.22 3.05
C TRP A 338 3.87 6.77 1.82
N THR A 339 3.86 8.10 1.71
CA THR A 339 3.10 8.81 0.68
C THR A 339 3.73 8.66 -0.70
N GLY A 340 5.05 8.51 -0.79
CA GLY A 340 5.76 8.31 -2.06
C GLY A 340 5.37 7.01 -2.76
N ASP A 341 5.29 5.93 -2.01
CA ASP A 341 4.96 4.60 -2.53
C ASP A 341 3.60 4.58 -3.20
N ILE A 342 2.57 5.05 -2.50
CA ILE A 342 1.21 5.09 -3.05
C ILE A 342 1.05 6.15 -4.16
N ALA A 343 1.80 7.27 -4.10
CA ALA A 343 1.78 8.27 -5.15
C ALA A 343 2.16 7.68 -6.50
N LEU A 344 3.19 6.83 -6.52
CA LEU A 344 3.71 6.19 -7.72
C LEU A 344 2.90 4.96 -8.14
N PHE A 345 2.38 4.20 -7.17
CA PHE A 345 1.65 2.97 -7.42
C PHE A 345 0.15 3.18 -7.69
N SER A 346 -0.43 4.33 -7.34
CA SER A 346 -1.88 4.55 -7.44
C SER A 346 -2.49 4.26 -8.82
N PRO A 347 -1.83 4.54 -9.98
CA PRO A 347 -2.37 4.13 -11.28
C PRO A 347 -2.50 2.59 -11.41
N THR A 348 -1.47 1.85 -11.00
CA THR A 348 -1.48 0.38 -10.99
C THR A 348 -2.53 -0.17 -10.03
N ALA A 349 -2.67 0.41 -8.85
CA ALA A 349 -3.71 0.04 -7.88
C ALA A 349 -5.10 0.22 -8.49
N ALA A 350 -5.35 1.34 -9.16
CA ALA A 350 -6.64 1.69 -9.75
C ALA A 350 -7.05 0.77 -10.92
N TYR A 351 -6.08 0.16 -11.63
CA TYR A 351 -6.36 -0.89 -12.61
C TYR A 351 -6.77 -2.21 -11.95
N ASN A 352 -6.06 -2.61 -10.90
CA ASN A 352 -6.23 -3.92 -10.28
C ASN A 352 -7.40 -3.99 -9.29
N PHE A 353 -7.73 -2.86 -8.62
CA PHE A 353 -8.65 -2.82 -7.50
C PHE A 353 -9.60 -1.62 -7.55
N ASN A 354 -10.75 -1.75 -6.89
CA ASN A 354 -11.63 -0.63 -6.57
C ASN A 354 -11.12 0.08 -5.31
N MET A 355 -10.31 1.10 -5.51
CA MET A 355 -9.61 1.80 -4.43
C MET A 355 -10.43 2.93 -3.77
N SER A 356 -11.62 3.25 -4.28
CA SER A 356 -12.35 4.47 -3.94
C SER A 356 -12.51 4.68 -2.44
N ARG A 357 -13.07 3.71 -1.70
CA ARG A 357 -13.31 3.86 -0.25
C ARG A 357 -12.03 3.80 0.58
N PHE A 358 -11.08 2.95 0.16
CA PHE A 358 -9.78 2.83 0.84
C PHE A 358 -8.98 4.14 0.73
N LEU A 359 -8.86 4.69 -0.47
CA LEU A 359 -8.14 5.94 -0.72
C LEU A 359 -8.90 7.15 -0.19
N GLU A 360 -10.24 7.18 -0.23
CA GLU A 360 -11.01 8.27 0.37
C GLU A 360 -10.72 8.39 1.87
N LYS A 361 -10.70 7.26 2.60
CA LYS A 361 -10.31 7.24 4.02
C LYS A 361 -8.93 7.86 4.22
N TRP A 362 -7.93 7.36 3.50
CA TRP A 362 -6.56 7.82 3.63
C TRP A 362 -6.37 9.30 3.21
N LEU A 363 -7.03 9.74 2.14
CA LEU A 363 -6.97 11.14 1.68
C LEU A 363 -7.60 12.14 2.67
N ARG A 364 -8.56 11.71 3.48
CA ARG A 364 -9.08 12.54 4.60
C ARG A 364 -7.96 12.79 5.63
N ASP A 365 -7.16 11.78 5.93
CA ASP A 365 -5.98 11.93 6.81
C ASP A 365 -4.92 12.83 6.16
N VAL A 366 -4.60 12.66 4.88
CA VAL A 366 -3.71 13.57 4.12
C VAL A 366 -4.16 15.02 4.23
N LYS A 367 -5.47 15.28 4.05
CA LYS A 367 -6.06 16.63 4.17
C LYS A 367 -5.92 17.18 5.59
N SER A 368 -6.23 16.38 6.61
CA SER A 368 -6.23 16.83 8.02
C SER A 368 -4.80 17.08 8.54
N GLU A 369 -3.80 16.36 7.99
CA GLU A 369 -2.40 16.47 8.40
C GLU A 369 -1.56 17.45 7.58
N GLN A 370 -2.15 18.06 6.54
CA GLN A 370 -1.45 19.08 5.78
C GLN A 370 -1.00 20.22 6.68
N SER A 371 0.29 20.54 6.64
CA SER A 371 0.86 21.60 7.47
C SER A 371 0.28 22.99 7.13
N ARG A 372 0.43 23.96 8.05
CA ARG A 372 0.04 25.36 7.81
C ARG A 372 0.80 25.95 6.62
N GLY A 373 2.03 25.53 6.38
CA GLY A 373 2.84 25.93 5.22
C GLY A 373 2.48 25.23 3.90
N GLY A 374 1.52 24.31 3.92
CA GLY A 374 1.06 23.57 2.73
C GLY A 374 1.75 22.22 2.49
N GLY A 375 2.83 21.90 3.22
CA GLY A 375 3.53 20.61 3.08
C GLY A 375 2.66 19.43 3.51
N ILE A 376 2.87 18.29 2.87
CA ILE A 376 2.25 16.99 3.18
C ILE A 376 3.27 16.13 3.92
N PRO A 377 2.88 15.42 5.00
CA PRO A 377 3.78 14.47 5.66
C PRO A 377 4.23 13.36 4.69
N MET A 378 5.46 12.87 4.88
CA MET A 378 5.98 11.74 4.11
C MET A 378 5.32 10.41 4.49
N THR A 379 4.72 10.34 5.69
CA THR A 379 3.91 9.23 6.15
C THR A 379 2.57 9.75 6.66
N VAL A 380 1.48 9.11 6.28
CA VAL A 380 0.12 9.46 6.71
C VAL A 380 -0.60 8.17 7.15
N PRO A 381 -1.16 8.13 8.36
CA PRO A 381 -1.13 9.14 9.43
C PRO A 381 0.28 9.47 9.95
N LEU A 382 0.48 10.73 10.37
CA LEU A 382 1.78 11.22 10.82
C LEU A 382 2.13 10.70 12.22
N VAL A 383 3.13 9.86 12.29
CA VAL A 383 3.77 9.47 13.54
C VAL A 383 5.12 10.18 13.67
N ARG A 384 5.18 11.21 14.51
CA ARG A 384 6.41 12.01 14.68
C ARG A 384 7.53 11.16 15.27
N VAL A 385 8.62 11.03 14.53
CA VAL A 385 9.82 10.31 14.94
C VAL A 385 10.89 11.33 15.40
N PRO A 386 11.37 11.28 16.66
CA PRO A 386 12.40 12.22 17.12
C PRO A 386 13.68 12.08 16.31
N MET A 387 14.38 13.22 16.13
CA MET A 387 15.61 13.34 15.36
C MET A 387 15.46 13.11 13.85
N GLN A 388 14.22 13.00 13.36
CA GLN A 388 13.91 12.99 11.92
C GLN A 388 13.01 14.19 11.64
N TRP A 389 13.65 15.35 11.56
CA TRP A 389 12.98 16.62 11.36
C TRP A 389 12.15 16.65 10.06
N GLU A 390 12.60 15.94 9.02
CA GLU A 390 11.88 15.77 7.76
C GLU A 390 10.51 15.07 7.92
N ILE A 391 10.39 14.14 8.86
CA ILE A 391 9.11 13.48 9.20
C ILE A 391 8.36 14.32 10.25
N MET A 392 9.08 14.99 11.14
CA MET A 392 8.45 15.78 12.21
C MET A 392 7.80 17.07 11.73
N ILE A 393 8.34 17.67 10.67
CA ILE A 393 7.87 18.94 10.11
C ILE A 393 7.45 18.67 8.67
N PRO A 394 6.16 18.55 8.38
CA PRO A 394 5.69 18.36 7.02
C PRO A 394 6.10 19.54 6.14
N MET A 395 7.09 19.32 5.32
CA MET A 395 7.54 20.25 4.28
C MET A 395 7.08 19.75 2.91
N ALA A 396 7.31 20.56 1.88
CA ALA A 396 7.11 20.08 0.52
C ALA A 396 8.29 19.19 0.13
N VAL A 397 8.00 17.95 -0.28
CA VAL A 397 8.98 16.96 -0.76
C VAL A 397 8.43 16.33 -2.03
N ASP A 398 9.27 16.22 -3.06
CA ASP A 398 8.89 15.65 -4.35
C ASP A 398 8.45 14.19 -4.26
N HIS A 399 7.53 13.78 -5.10
CA HIS A 399 6.82 12.50 -5.15
C HIS A 399 6.04 12.17 -3.87
N TRP A 400 6.66 12.28 -2.68
CA TRP A 400 5.98 12.00 -1.40
C TRP A 400 4.83 12.99 -1.16
N GLY A 401 5.11 14.27 -1.17
CA GLY A 401 4.06 15.28 -0.98
C GLY A 401 3.10 15.38 -2.16
N ASP A 402 3.54 15.05 -3.37
CA ASP A 402 2.71 15.01 -4.58
C ASP A 402 1.58 13.98 -4.51
N ALA A 403 1.61 13.05 -3.54
CA ALA A 403 0.53 12.11 -3.29
C ALA A 403 -0.85 12.77 -3.17
N CYS A 404 -0.92 13.99 -2.61
CA CYS A 404 -2.18 14.73 -2.51
C CYS A 404 -2.76 15.16 -3.87
N ILE A 405 -1.97 15.05 -4.96
CA ILE A 405 -2.36 15.34 -6.34
C ILE A 405 -2.46 14.05 -7.14
N LEU A 406 -1.39 13.21 -7.10
CA LEU A 406 -1.27 12.03 -7.94
C LEU A 406 -2.30 10.95 -7.60
N VAL A 407 -2.55 10.71 -6.32
CA VAL A 407 -3.50 9.69 -5.88
C VAL A 407 -4.95 10.04 -6.26
N PRO A 408 -5.50 11.23 -5.92
CA PRO A 408 -6.85 11.57 -6.37
C PRO A 408 -6.96 11.73 -7.89
N TRP A 409 -5.88 12.08 -8.60
CA TRP A 409 -5.86 12.10 -10.05
C TRP A 409 -5.97 10.70 -10.65
N ALA A 410 -5.22 9.72 -10.14
CA ALA A 410 -5.32 8.33 -10.58
C ALA A 410 -6.72 7.76 -10.35
N GLU A 411 -7.32 8.03 -9.18
CA GLU A 411 -8.68 7.60 -8.86
C GLU A 411 -9.73 8.28 -9.76
N TYR A 412 -9.58 9.57 -10.04
CA TYR A 412 -10.44 10.25 -11.03
C TYR A 412 -10.31 9.63 -12.42
N ARG A 413 -9.10 9.35 -12.89
CA ARG A 413 -8.89 8.69 -14.19
C ARG A 413 -9.60 7.33 -14.26
N ALA A 414 -9.55 6.55 -13.18
CA ALA A 414 -10.16 5.23 -13.12
C ALA A 414 -11.67 5.26 -12.91
N ARG A 415 -12.21 6.16 -12.08
CA ARG A 415 -13.60 6.14 -11.61
C ARG A 415 -14.44 7.35 -12.03
N GLY A 416 -13.81 8.45 -12.44
CA GLY A 416 -14.51 9.68 -12.84
C GLY A 416 -15.02 10.54 -11.69
N ASP A 417 -14.56 10.30 -10.45
CA ASP A 417 -15.02 11.02 -9.24
C ASP A 417 -14.49 12.47 -9.21
N ARG A 418 -15.28 13.40 -9.76
CA ARG A 418 -14.99 14.83 -9.71
C ARG A 418 -15.17 15.42 -8.30
N ASP A 419 -15.99 14.81 -7.45
CA ASP A 419 -16.20 15.30 -6.10
C ASP A 419 -15.00 15.02 -5.22
N LEU A 420 -14.28 13.91 -5.43
CA LEU A 420 -12.98 13.67 -4.81
C LEU A 420 -11.98 14.77 -5.20
N LEU A 421 -11.89 15.11 -6.49
CA LEU A 421 -11.02 16.20 -6.94
C LEU A 421 -11.40 17.52 -6.26
N ARG A 422 -12.69 17.87 -6.20
CA ARG A 422 -13.19 19.08 -5.55
C ARG A 422 -12.83 19.14 -4.06
N ARG A 423 -12.96 18.01 -3.35
CA ARG A 423 -12.60 17.92 -1.92
C ARG A 423 -11.09 18.09 -1.68
N MET A 424 -10.25 17.59 -2.59
CA MET A 424 -8.80 17.66 -2.48
C MET A 424 -8.18 18.92 -3.12
N TYR A 425 -8.91 19.63 -3.95
CA TYR A 425 -8.41 20.81 -4.69
C TYR A 425 -7.77 21.89 -3.79
N PRO A 426 -8.36 22.29 -2.66
CA PRO A 426 -7.71 23.24 -1.75
C PRO A 426 -6.39 22.74 -1.18
N VAL A 427 -6.27 21.43 -0.95
CA VAL A 427 -5.03 20.78 -0.46
C VAL A 427 -3.95 20.85 -1.54
N MET A 428 -4.30 20.54 -2.79
CA MET A 428 -3.40 20.59 -3.95
C MET A 428 -2.86 22.01 -4.17
N LYS A 429 -3.74 23.02 -4.13
CA LYS A 429 -3.34 24.44 -4.28
C LYS A 429 -2.32 24.86 -3.23
N ARG A 430 -2.56 24.51 -1.97
CA ARG A 430 -1.66 24.83 -0.85
C ARG A 430 -0.33 24.11 -0.99
N TYR A 431 -0.34 22.85 -1.42
CA TYR A 431 0.89 22.07 -1.66
C TYR A 431 1.74 22.68 -2.78
N ILE A 432 1.16 22.99 -3.96
CA ILE A 432 1.89 23.69 -5.05
C ILE A 432 2.42 25.05 -4.57
N GLY A 433 1.65 25.76 -3.75
CA GLY A 433 2.09 27.01 -3.12
C GLY A 433 3.37 26.82 -2.29
N ALA A 434 3.43 25.75 -1.49
CA ALA A 434 4.62 25.39 -0.72
C ALA A 434 5.81 25.01 -1.63
N CYS A 435 5.59 24.17 -2.63
CA CYS A 435 6.64 23.80 -3.59
C CYS A 435 7.23 25.02 -4.30
N LYS A 436 6.36 25.93 -4.78
CA LYS A 436 6.77 27.19 -5.43
C LYS A 436 7.54 28.09 -4.48
N PHE A 437 7.13 28.20 -3.23
CA PHE A 437 7.82 28.98 -2.21
C PHE A 437 9.25 28.46 -2.00
N TRP A 438 9.41 27.18 -1.75
CA TRP A 438 10.70 26.54 -1.49
C TRP A 438 11.62 26.56 -2.74
N ALA A 439 11.08 26.35 -3.94
CA ALA A 439 11.85 26.47 -5.18
C ALA A 439 12.35 27.90 -5.41
N GLY A 440 11.54 28.90 -5.05
CA GLY A 440 11.86 30.31 -5.23
C GLY A 440 12.73 30.94 -4.14
N LEU A 441 12.84 30.29 -2.96
CA LEU A 441 13.57 30.83 -1.82
C LEU A 441 15.07 30.95 -2.13
N PHE A 442 15.65 32.13 -1.87
CA PHE A 442 17.05 32.47 -2.19
C PHE A 442 17.41 32.28 -3.67
N SER A 443 16.46 32.39 -4.58
CA SER A 443 16.63 32.25 -6.02
C SER A 443 16.06 33.46 -6.76
N PHE A 444 16.65 33.81 -7.93
CA PHE A 444 16.24 34.96 -8.76
C PHE A 444 15.97 34.54 -10.20
N GLY A 445 15.14 35.31 -10.90
CA GLY A 445 14.80 35.06 -12.30
C GLY A 445 14.26 33.64 -12.52
N LYS A 446 14.68 32.98 -13.58
CA LYS A 446 14.26 31.61 -13.92
C LYS A 446 14.73 30.54 -12.90
N HIS A 447 15.81 30.81 -12.15
CA HIS A 447 16.25 29.90 -11.09
C HIS A 447 15.22 29.72 -9.98
N ARG A 448 14.22 30.60 -9.85
CA ARG A 448 13.09 30.44 -8.92
C ARG A 448 12.18 29.25 -9.26
N ARG A 449 12.35 28.64 -10.41
CA ARG A 449 11.62 27.45 -10.87
C ARG A 449 12.41 26.17 -10.68
N ILE A 450 13.66 26.23 -10.26
CA ILE A 450 14.49 25.07 -9.94
C ILE A 450 14.40 24.77 -8.45
N TRP A 451 13.78 23.65 -8.12
CA TRP A 451 13.59 23.26 -6.74
C TRP A 451 14.80 22.47 -6.21
N LYS A 452 15.69 23.17 -5.54
CA LYS A 452 16.97 22.64 -5.03
C LYS A 452 17.10 22.67 -3.52
N LEU A 453 16.13 23.30 -2.82
CA LEU A 453 16.15 23.45 -1.36
C LEU A 453 15.26 22.39 -0.72
N LEU A 454 15.57 22.10 0.54
CA LEU A 454 14.99 21.08 1.38
C LEU A 454 15.51 19.67 1.09
N HIS A 455 15.05 18.75 1.95
CA HIS A 455 15.29 17.34 1.81
C HIS A 455 14.44 16.78 0.66
N HIS A 456 15.09 16.09 -0.26
CA HIS A 456 14.46 15.29 -1.29
C HIS A 456 15.07 13.89 -1.25
N TYR A 457 14.25 12.86 -1.44
CA TYR A 457 14.77 11.50 -1.59
C TYR A 457 15.45 11.32 -2.95
N GLY A 458 15.13 12.18 -3.91
CA GLY A 458 15.74 12.19 -5.24
C GLY A 458 15.42 10.91 -6.00
N ASP A 459 16.45 10.26 -6.53
CA ASP A 459 16.31 9.00 -7.27
C ASP A 459 16.41 7.80 -6.34
N TRP A 460 15.51 7.73 -5.36
CA TRP A 460 15.49 6.76 -4.26
C TRP A 460 15.55 5.31 -4.75
N CYS A 461 16.41 4.52 -4.14
CA CYS A 461 16.66 3.11 -4.51
C CYS A 461 17.14 2.88 -5.95
N ALA A 462 17.71 3.89 -6.63
CA ALA A 462 18.38 3.64 -7.91
C ALA A 462 19.52 2.63 -7.75
N PRO A 463 19.61 1.58 -8.60
CA PRO A 463 20.61 0.54 -8.45
C PRO A 463 22.04 1.06 -8.64
N GLY A 464 22.99 0.41 -7.97
CA GLY A 464 24.44 0.65 -8.15
C GLY A 464 24.98 1.94 -7.50
N ILE A 465 24.14 2.70 -6.76
CA ILE A 465 24.55 3.91 -6.04
C ILE A 465 23.95 3.95 -4.64
N GLY A 466 24.61 4.65 -3.72
CA GLY A 466 24.15 4.73 -2.34
C GLY A 466 23.23 5.92 -2.04
N MET A 467 22.70 5.95 -0.83
CA MET A 467 21.68 6.90 -0.36
C MET A 467 22.04 8.38 -0.62
N TRP A 468 23.26 8.80 -0.38
CA TRP A 468 23.67 10.18 -0.62
C TRP A 468 23.65 10.58 -2.09
N ALA A 469 23.95 9.63 -3.00
CA ALA A 469 23.87 9.87 -4.42
C ALA A 469 22.40 9.92 -4.90
N TRP A 470 21.50 9.10 -4.35
CA TRP A 470 20.06 9.20 -4.61
C TRP A 470 19.56 10.60 -4.27
N MET A 471 19.80 11.06 -3.04
CA MET A 471 19.37 12.38 -2.55
C MET A 471 20.02 13.52 -3.33
N GLY A 472 21.27 13.36 -3.76
CA GLY A 472 21.99 14.33 -4.59
C GLY A 472 21.33 14.60 -5.94
N ARG A 473 20.46 13.68 -6.43
CA ARG A 473 19.67 13.82 -7.65
C ARG A 473 18.35 14.60 -7.45
N GLY A 474 18.05 15.04 -6.21
CA GLY A 474 16.77 15.65 -5.84
C GLY A 474 16.37 16.89 -6.64
N LYS A 475 17.31 17.76 -7.06
CA LYS A 475 16.95 18.96 -7.83
C LYS A 475 16.30 18.66 -9.19
N TRP A 476 16.65 17.51 -9.84
CA TRP A 476 16.04 17.09 -11.10
C TRP A 476 14.66 16.51 -10.87
N THR A 477 14.54 15.59 -9.91
CA THR A 477 13.27 14.96 -9.57
C THR A 477 12.25 15.97 -9.06
N ALA A 478 12.63 16.83 -8.10
CA ALA A 478 11.75 17.83 -7.53
C ALA A 478 11.29 18.89 -8.53
N THR A 479 12.19 19.36 -9.41
CA THR A 479 11.80 20.32 -10.43
C THR A 479 10.84 19.70 -11.45
N ALA A 480 11.06 18.45 -11.84
CA ALA A 480 10.14 17.73 -12.72
C ALA A 480 8.77 17.52 -12.05
N CYS A 481 8.73 17.17 -10.76
CA CYS A 481 7.50 17.05 -9.99
C CYS A 481 6.72 18.37 -9.94
N LEU A 482 7.39 19.48 -9.64
CA LEU A 482 6.72 20.79 -9.62
C LEU A 482 6.06 21.13 -10.98
N ALA A 483 6.73 20.82 -12.09
CA ALA A 483 6.16 21.01 -13.43
C ALA A 483 4.94 20.11 -13.67
N ASN A 484 5.07 18.81 -13.38
CA ASN A 484 3.99 17.83 -13.60
C ASN A 484 2.79 18.07 -12.68
N SER A 485 3.02 18.28 -11.39
CA SER A 485 1.94 18.54 -10.43
C SER A 485 1.19 19.83 -10.77
N SER A 486 1.91 20.87 -11.25
CA SER A 486 1.26 22.09 -11.75
C SER A 486 0.41 21.80 -13.00
N ARG A 487 0.88 20.96 -13.93
CA ARG A 487 0.11 20.56 -15.12
C ARG A 487 -1.16 19.82 -14.72
N ILE A 488 -1.06 18.83 -13.84
CA ILE A 488 -2.21 18.05 -13.36
C ILE A 488 -3.22 18.96 -12.65
N VAL A 489 -2.77 19.86 -11.77
CA VAL A 489 -3.66 20.79 -11.07
C VAL A 489 -4.32 21.76 -12.04
N SER A 490 -3.65 22.17 -13.14
CA SER A 490 -4.26 22.94 -14.22
C SER A 490 -5.42 22.17 -14.89
N GLU A 491 -5.22 20.88 -15.20
CA GLU A 491 -6.25 20.03 -15.79
C GLU A 491 -7.43 19.84 -14.82
N ILE A 492 -7.15 19.61 -13.53
CA ILE A 492 -8.16 19.51 -12.49
C ILE A 492 -8.96 20.81 -12.36
N ALA A 493 -8.29 21.96 -12.37
CA ALA A 493 -8.93 23.27 -12.31
C ALA A 493 -9.90 23.46 -13.49
N GLY A 494 -9.49 23.12 -14.71
CA GLY A 494 -10.36 23.13 -15.89
C GLY A 494 -11.59 22.21 -15.74
N LEU A 495 -11.39 20.99 -15.22
CA LEU A 495 -12.49 20.05 -14.95
C LEU A 495 -13.49 20.56 -13.89
N LEU A 496 -13.04 21.41 -12.97
CA LEU A 496 -13.84 21.99 -11.89
C LEU A 496 -14.45 23.35 -12.27
N GLY A 497 -14.10 23.92 -13.43
CA GLY A 497 -14.55 25.22 -13.90
C GLY A 497 -13.77 26.42 -13.33
N GLU A 498 -12.59 26.18 -12.75
CA GLU A 498 -11.70 27.18 -12.15
C GLU A 498 -10.71 27.72 -13.21
N GLU A 499 -11.20 28.46 -14.19
CA GLU A 499 -10.44 28.84 -15.39
C GLU A 499 -9.20 29.69 -15.09
N GLU A 500 -9.26 30.64 -14.14
CA GLU A 500 -8.12 31.46 -13.74
C GLU A 500 -6.99 30.61 -13.14
N ASP A 501 -7.34 29.68 -12.28
CA ASP A 501 -6.41 28.73 -11.68
C ASP A 501 -5.83 27.79 -12.76
N ALA A 502 -6.65 27.32 -13.69
CA ALA A 502 -6.20 26.49 -14.82
C ALA A 502 -5.12 27.21 -15.63
N ALA A 503 -5.34 28.46 -16.01
CA ALA A 503 -4.37 29.27 -16.71
C ALA A 503 -3.10 29.55 -15.88
N TYR A 504 -3.26 29.83 -14.58
CA TYR A 504 -2.15 30.06 -13.66
C TYR A 504 -1.24 28.84 -13.54
N TYR A 505 -1.80 27.64 -13.31
CA TYR A 505 -1.01 26.43 -13.13
C TYR A 505 -0.43 25.92 -14.46
N ALA A 506 -1.10 26.11 -15.60
CA ALA A 506 -0.52 25.86 -16.92
C ALA A 506 0.73 26.70 -17.15
N LYS A 507 0.65 28.01 -16.83
CA LYS A 507 1.80 28.92 -16.92
C LYS A 507 2.94 28.49 -15.98
N LEU A 508 2.65 28.13 -14.73
CA LEU A 508 3.66 27.68 -13.77
C LEU A 508 4.37 26.41 -14.25
N SER A 509 3.62 25.44 -14.79
CA SER A 509 4.17 24.22 -15.39
C SER A 509 5.10 24.56 -16.57
N ALA A 510 4.64 25.42 -17.50
CA ALA A 510 5.43 25.83 -18.66
C ALA A 510 6.73 26.56 -18.27
N GLU A 511 6.67 27.49 -17.31
CA GLU A 511 7.85 28.21 -16.80
C GLU A 511 8.84 27.26 -16.09
N THR A 512 8.34 26.30 -15.32
CA THR A 512 9.18 25.31 -14.65
C THR A 512 9.84 24.36 -15.65
N SER A 513 9.09 23.91 -16.66
CA SER A 513 9.60 23.10 -17.76
C SER A 513 10.67 23.83 -18.57
N ALA A 514 10.46 25.14 -18.86
CA ALA A 514 11.46 25.97 -19.52
C ALA A 514 12.74 26.11 -18.67
N ALA A 515 12.60 26.36 -17.37
CA ALA A 515 13.75 26.44 -16.48
C ALA A 515 14.52 25.10 -16.40
N TYR A 516 13.83 23.96 -16.38
CA TYR A 516 14.47 22.64 -16.43
C TYR A 516 15.34 22.50 -17.68
N ARG A 517 14.77 22.77 -18.87
CA ARG A 517 15.51 22.70 -20.16
C ARG A 517 16.71 23.63 -20.20
N GLU A 518 16.55 24.87 -19.73
CA GLU A 518 17.58 25.90 -19.85
C GLU A 518 18.70 25.81 -18.79
N ILE A 519 18.43 25.21 -17.63
CA ILE A 519 19.35 25.21 -16.48
C ILE A 519 19.88 23.82 -16.16
N LEU A 520 19.07 22.79 -16.34
CA LEU A 520 19.40 21.40 -15.94
C LEU A 520 19.77 20.50 -17.14
N MET A 521 19.58 21.00 -18.38
CA MET A 521 19.97 20.30 -19.60
C MET A 521 20.95 21.14 -20.41
N GLU A 522 21.88 20.49 -21.06
CA GLU A 522 22.80 21.12 -22.01
C GLU A 522 22.11 21.31 -23.39
N LYS A 523 22.70 22.12 -24.28
CA LYS A 523 22.12 22.41 -25.63
C LYS A 523 21.99 21.16 -26.52
N ASP A 524 22.84 20.16 -26.31
CA ASP A 524 22.79 18.88 -26.99
C ASP A 524 21.76 17.90 -26.43
N GLY A 525 21.08 18.27 -25.33
CA GLY A 525 20.10 17.47 -24.63
C GLY A 525 20.68 16.63 -23.49
N THR A 526 21.99 16.73 -23.23
CA THR A 526 22.63 15.99 -22.12
C THR A 526 22.23 16.56 -20.77
N VAL A 527 22.15 15.73 -19.75
CA VAL A 527 22.02 16.09 -18.32
C VAL A 527 23.30 15.71 -17.59
N ARG A 528 23.77 16.54 -16.65
CA ARG A 528 25.00 16.25 -15.90
C ARG A 528 24.77 16.29 -14.39
N PRO A 529 25.04 15.17 -13.65
CA PRO A 529 25.47 13.85 -14.18
C PRO A 529 24.37 13.17 -14.99
N GLU A 530 24.76 12.28 -15.92
CA GLU A 530 23.81 11.48 -16.67
C GLU A 530 23.25 10.34 -15.81
N PHE A 531 21.92 10.20 -15.78
CA PHE A 531 21.21 9.07 -15.18
C PHE A 531 19.81 8.96 -15.79
N GLN A 532 19.28 7.75 -15.88
CA GLN A 532 18.04 7.45 -16.61
C GLN A 532 16.87 8.34 -16.16
N THR A 533 16.62 8.50 -14.86
CA THR A 533 15.49 9.26 -14.31
C THR A 533 15.47 10.72 -14.75
N ALA A 534 16.64 11.35 -14.94
CA ALA A 534 16.72 12.75 -15.41
C ALA A 534 16.20 12.97 -16.83
N TYR A 535 16.13 11.91 -17.65
CA TYR A 535 15.51 11.92 -18.96
C TYR A 535 14.09 11.38 -18.94
N VAL A 536 13.82 10.34 -18.14
CA VAL A 536 12.51 9.72 -18.02
C VAL A 536 11.44 10.73 -17.60
N LEU A 537 11.69 11.47 -16.52
CA LEU A 537 10.68 12.39 -15.98
C LEU A 537 10.30 13.50 -16.97
N PRO A 538 11.23 14.29 -17.55
CA PRO A 538 10.83 15.34 -18.48
C PRO A 538 10.22 14.80 -19.78
N LEU A 539 10.56 13.59 -20.24
CA LEU A 539 9.92 12.94 -21.38
C LEU A 539 8.48 12.57 -21.07
N TYR A 540 8.24 11.85 -19.99
CA TYR A 540 6.91 11.38 -19.61
C TYR A 540 5.99 12.54 -19.17
N TYR A 541 6.53 13.51 -18.43
CA TYR A 541 5.79 14.68 -17.95
C TYR A 541 5.57 15.77 -19.01
N GLN A 542 5.99 15.51 -20.25
CA GLN A 542 5.78 16.40 -21.41
C GLN A 542 6.43 17.80 -21.23
N MET A 543 7.59 17.86 -20.60
CA MET A 543 8.28 19.11 -20.28
C MET A 543 9.14 19.64 -21.43
N LEU A 544 9.34 18.85 -22.48
CA LEU A 544 10.32 19.12 -23.54
C LEU A 544 9.67 19.61 -24.83
N SER A 545 10.41 20.48 -25.60
CA SER A 545 10.05 20.79 -26.95
C SER A 545 10.18 19.56 -27.86
N ALA A 546 9.57 19.55 -29.02
CA ALA A 546 9.66 18.44 -29.96
C ALA A 546 11.12 18.09 -30.33
N GLN A 547 12.00 19.11 -30.43
CA GLN A 547 13.43 18.92 -30.72
C GLN A 547 14.17 18.34 -29.50
N ASP A 548 13.97 18.90 -28.30
CA ASP A 548 14.63 18.43 -27.07
C ASP A 548 14.15 17.04 -26.70
N LYS A 549 12.86 16.73 -26.95
CA LYS A 549 12.28 15.41 -26.76
C LYS A 549 13.03 14.32 -27.55
N LYS A 550 13.34 14.58 -28.85
CA LYS A 550 14.11 13.65 -29.67
C LYS A 550 15.53 13.42 -29.12
N LYS A 551 16.21 14.51 -28.70
CA LYS A 551 17.55 14.41 -28.12
C LYS A 551 17.55 13.64 -26.79
N ALA A 552 16.66 14.02 -25.87
CA ALA A 552 16.53 13.37 -24.57
C ALA A 552 16.18 11.87 -24.69
N ALA A 553 15.28 11.51 -25.61
CA ALA A 553 14.94 10.13 -25.88
C ALA A 553 16.13 9.33 -26.46
N ALA A 554 16.93 9.94 -27.33
CA ALA A 554 18.15 9.32 -27.85
C ALA A 554 19.21 9.09 -26.76
N HIS A 555 19.37 10.02 -25.82
CA HIS A 555 20.23 9.83 -24.65
C HIS A 555 19.70 8.74 -23.71
N LEU A 556 18.40 8.75 -23.42
CA LEU A 556 17.77 7.72 -22.58
C LEU A 556 17.99 6.33 -23.17
N VAL A 557 17.66 6.12 -24.45
CA VAL A 557 17.80 4.80 -25.07
C VAL A 557 19.26 4.35 -25.14
N ARG A 558 20.21 5.29 -25.36
CA ARG A 558 21.65 4.98 -25.28
C ARG A 558 22.01 4.47 -23.86
N LEU A 559 21.62 5.20 -22.81
CA LEU A 559 21.90 4.79 -21.42
C LEU A 559 21.30 3.42 -21.09
N ILE A 560 20.12 3.12 -21.63
CA ILE A 560 19.46 1.81 -21.40
C ILE A 560 20.21 0.70 -22.14
N ARG A 561 20.59 0.92 -23.40
CA ARG A 561 21.34 -0.05 -24.19
C ARG A 561 22.75 -0.28 -23.65
N ASP A 562 23.43 0.79 -23.22
CA ASP A 562 24.76 0.73 -22.59
C ASP A 562 24.73 0.02 -21.23
N ASN A 563 23.56 -0.06 -20.59
CA ASN A 563 23.29 -0.79 -19.35
C ASN A 563 22.59 -2.14 -19.59
N ASP A 564 22.75 -2.73 -20.78
CA ASP A 564 22.17 -4.03 -21.16
C ASP A 564 20.67 -4.16 -20.84
N TYR A 565 19.89 -3.08 -21.01
CA TYR A 565 18.46 -2.99 -20.72
C TYR A 565 18.07 -3.18 -19.25
N HIS A 566 19.04 -3.09 -18.33
CA HIS A 566 18.76 -3.10 -16.91
C HIS A 566 18.16 -1.78 -16.41
N ILE A 567 17.41 -1.88 -15.33
CA ILE A 567 16.85 -0.71 -14.65
C ILE A 567 18.00 0.11 -14.04
N GLY A 568 18.03 1.40 -14.37
CA GLY A 568 18.95 2.38 -13.80
C GLY A 568 18.21 3.55 -13.14
N THR A 569 16.90 3.39 -12.94
CA THR A 569 16.03 4.36 -12.28
C THR A 569 15.77 3.97 -10.83
N GLY A 570 15.60 4.96 -9.97
CA GLY A 570 15.00 4.77 -8.65
C GLY A 570 13.46 4.83 -8.69
N PHE A 571 12.82 4.84 -7.54
CA PHE A 571 11.36 4.89 -7.41
C PHE A 571 10.70 5.95 -8.31
N PRO A 572 11.21 7.21 -8.39
CA PRO A 572 10.58 8.25 -9.21
C PRO A 572 10.56 7.96 -10.71
N GLY A 573 11.57 7.28 -11.23
CA GLY A 573 11.71 7.03 -12.68
C GLY A 573 11.13 5.70 -13.14
N THR A 574 11.19 4.68 -12.27
CA THR A 574 10.84 3.30 -12.60
C THR A 574 9.41 3.14 -13.17
N PRO A 575 8.36 3.79 -12.64
CA PRO A 575 7.01 3.69 -13.20
C PRO A 575 6.89 4.19 -14.64
N PHE A 576 7.78 5.07 -15.05
CA PHE A 576 7.62 5.87 -16.27
C PHE A 576 8.64 5.55 -17.37
N VAL A 577 9.67 4.76 -17.07
CA VAL A 577 10.78 4.51 -18.02
C VAL A 577 10.30 3.82 -19.30
N LEU A 578 9.42 2.83 -19.18
CA LEU A 578 8.90 2.10 -20.35
C LEU A 578 7.97 2.98 -21.19
N PHE A 579 7.17 3.87 -20.56
CA PHE A 579 6.37 4.86 -21.27
C PHE A 579 7.25 5.89 -21.96
N ALA A 580 8.31 6.38 -21.28
CA ALA A 580 9.23 7.33 -21.88
C ALA A 580 9.90 6.78 -23.14
N LEU A 581 10.16 5.48 -23.21
CA LEU A 581 10.65 4.80 -24.41
C LEU A 581 9.55 4.68 -25.46
N THR A 582 8.41 4.09 -25.10
CA THR A 582 7.32 3.76 -26.04
C THR A 582 6.76 5.01 -26.72
N ASP A 583 6.47 6.06 -25.93
CA ASP A 583 5.87 7.30 -26.42
C ASP A 583 6.83 8.16 -27.28
N ASN A 584 8.10 7.71 -27.39
CA ASN A 584 9.12 8.33 -28.22
C ASN A 584 9.64 7.43 -29.36
N GLY A 585 8.93 6.35 -29.69
CA GLY A 585 9.23 5.48 -30.83
C GLY A 585 10.23 4.35 -30.55
N TYR A 586 10.55 4.08 -29.27
CA TYR A 586 11.47 3.01 -28.84
C TYR A 586 10.69 1.86 -28.16
N GLY A 587 9.55 1.46 -28.73
CA GLY A 587 8.69 0.41 -28.17
C GLY A 587 9.39 -0.95 -28.05
N GLU A 588 10.24 -1.33 -29.01
CA GLU A 588 11.02 -2.56 -28.95
C GLU A 588 12.04 -2.53 -27.80
N ASP A 589 12.71 -1.39 -27.57
CA ASP A 589 13.62 -1.20 -26.44
C ASP A 589 12.85 -1.29 -25.09
N ALA A 590 11.62 -0.77 -25.03
CA ALA A 590 10.75 -0.89 -23.86
C ALA A 590 10.37 -2.36 -23.59
N CYS A 591 9.97 -3.10 -24.63
CA CYS A 591 9.66 -4.53 -24.51
C CYS A 591 10.90 -5.33 -24.06
N ARG A 592 12.05 -5.04 -24.63
CA ARG A 592 13.30 -5.72 -24.25
C ARG A 592 13.67 -5.44 -22.80
N MET A 593 13.54 -4.19 -22.34
CA MET A 593 13.78 -3.83 -20.94
C MET A 593 12.79 -4.51 -19.99
N LEU A 594 11.48 -4.58 -20.34
CA LEU A 594 10.48 -5.29 -19.57
C LEU A 594 10.82 -6.78 -19.43
N LEU A 595 11.34 -7.40 -20.49
CA LEU A 595 11.61 -8.85 -20.57
C LEU A 595 13.04 -9.23 -20.14
N THR A 596 13.86 -8.29 -19.71
CA THR A 596 15.16 -8.57 -19.10
C THR A 596 14.95 -9.34 -17.79
N ASP A 597 15.65 -10.47 -17.63
CA ASP A 597 15.51 -11.41 -16.49
C ASP A 597 16.79 -11.57 -15.66
N THR A 598 17.72 -10.63 -15.83
CA THR A 598 18.94 -10.50 -15.04
C THR A 598 18.88 -9.26 -14.15
N CYS A 599 19.57 -9.23 -13.02
CA CYS A 599 19.54 -8.14 -12.04
C CYS A 599 20.31 -6.90 -12.56
N PRO A 600 19.75 -5.69 -12.40
CA PRO A 600 18.46 -5.30 -11.82
C PRO A 600 17.30 -5.25 -12.85
N SER A 601 16.28 -6.05 -12.65
CA SER A 601 15.06 -6.06 -13.50
C SER A 601 13.86 -6.65 -12.77
N TRP A 602 12.63 -6.36 -13.25
CA TRP A 602 11.41 -6.95 -12.68
C TRP A 602 11.36 -8.47 -12.79
N LEU A 603 11.78 -9.03 -13.94
CA LEU A 603 11.69 -10.47 -14.16
C LEU A 603 12.79 -11.25 -13.44
N TYR A 604 13.89 -10.61 -13.04
CA TYR A 604 14.87 -11.21 -12.16
C TYR A 604 14.27 -11.65 -10.84
N GLU A 605 13.50 -10.78 -10.19
CA GLU A 605 12.83 -11.11 -8.92
C GLU A 605 11.95 -12.36 -9.07
N MET A 606 11.19 -12.43 -10.17
CA MET A 606 10.31 -13.58 -10.48
C MET A 606 11.12 -14.85 -10.75
N LYS A 607 12.20 -14.74 -11.51
CA LYS A 607 13.07 -15.86 -11.89
C LYS A 607 13.74 -16.53 -10.68
N VAL A 608 14.10 -15.74 -9.66
CA VAL A 608 14.70 -16.27 -8.42
C VAL A 608 13.66 -16.61 -7.35
N GLY A 609 12.36 -16.67 -7.71
CA GLY A 609 11.28 -17.18 -6.86
C GLY A 609 10.56 -16.15 -6.04
N GLY A 610 10.66 -14.86 -6.36
CA GLY A 610 9.85 -13.80 -5.81
C GLY A 610 8.36 -14.00 -6.11
N THR A 611 7.51 -13.80 -5.10
CA THR A 611 6.05 -13.89 -5.20
C THR A 611 5.36 -12.58 -4.82
N THR A 612 6.14 -11.57 -4.53
CA THR A 612 5.80 -10.18 -4.25
C THR A 612 6.89 -9.30 -4.84
N ILE A 613 6.64 -8.01 -5.00
CA ILE A 613 7.64 -7.02 -5.44
C ILE A 613 8.56 -6.67 -4.28
N TRP A 614 9.84 -6.46 -4.56
CA TRP A 614 10.87 -6.16 -3.58
C TRP A 614 11.18 -4.66 -3.50
N GLU A 615 11.76 -4.24 -2.38
CA GLU A 615 12.22 -2.86 -2.16
C GLU A 615 13.44 -2.51 -3.00
N ARG A 616 14.32 -3.48 -3.21
CA ARG A 616 15.52 -3.36 -4.04
C ARG A 616 15.67 -4.59 -4.93
N TRP A 617 16.14 -4.36 -6.14
CA TRP A 617 16.29 -5.36 -7.20
C TRP A 617 17.22 -6.52 -6.85
N ASP A 618 18.23 -6.26 -6.04
CA ASP A 618 19.28 -7.19 -5.64
C ASP A 618 19.11 -7.69 -4.20
N ALA A 619 17.87 -7.64 -3.67
CA ALA A 619 17.58 -8.10 -2.30
C ALA A 619 17.99 -9.55 -2.08
N LEU A 620 17.77 -10.43 -3.06
CA LEU A 620 18.32 -11.77 -3.12
C LEU A 620 19.26 -11.84 -4.34
N ARG A 621 20.53 -12.20 -4.13
CA ARG A 621 21.52 -12.33 -5.19
C ARG A 621 21.41 -13.69 -5.87
N GLU A 622 22.01 -13.82 -7.06
CA GLU A 622 22.00 -15.08 -7.84
C GLU A 622 22.65 -16.27 -7.09
N ASP A 623 23.60 -15.98 -6.21
CA ASP A 623 24.23 -16.99 -5.35
C ASP A 623 23.35 -17.41 -4.16
N GLY A 624 22.13 -16.87 -4.07
CA GLY A 624 21.17 -17.14 -3.00
C GLY A 624 21.45 -16.38 -1.70
N THR A 625 22.39 -15.43 -1.67
CA THR A 625 22.66 -14.59 -0.49
C THR A 625 21.75 -13.38 -0.46
N CYS A 626 21.32 -12.99 0.74
CA CYS A 626 20.53 -11.78 0.95
C CYS A 626 21.45 -10.55 0.98
N ASN A 627 21.10 -9.50 0.21
CA ASN A 627 21.76 -8.22 0.29
C ASN A 627 21.11 -7.35 1.39
N THR A 628 21.76 -7.28 2.53
CA THR A 628 21.26 -6.47 3.68
C THR A 628 21.55 -4.98 3.54
N GLY A 629 22.22 -4.53 2.45
CA GLY A 629 22.61 -3.13 2.28
C GLY A 629 23.75 -2.69 3.20
N ALA A 630 24.47 -3.61 3.82
CA ALA A 630 25.59 -3.28 4.69
C ALA A 630 26.77 -2.69 3.90
N ASP A 631 27.00 -3.19 2.68
CA ASP A 631 28.13 -2.84 1.83
C ASP A 631 27.97 -1.49 1.11
N ASP A 632 26.74 -1.01 0.91
CA ASP A 632 26.42 0.20 0.15
C ASP A 632 25.89 1.36 1.03
N GLY A 633 25.92 1.19 2.34
CA GLY A 633 25.49 2.20 3.31
C GLY A 633 23.96 2.38 3.41
N THR A 634 23.16 1.52 2.77
CA THR A 634 21.70 1.54 2.84
C THR A 634 21.15 0.76 4.05
N GLY A 635 22.00 0.13 4.81
CA GLY A 635 21.83 -0.70 6.02
C GLY A 635 20.41 -1.00 6.47
N GLY A 636 19.95 -2.24 6.29
CA GLY A 636 18.64 -2.70 6.74
C GLY A 636 17.47 -2.28 5.86
N MET A 637 17.71 -1.71 4.67
CA MET A 637 16.67 -1.39 3.69
C MET A 637 16.45 -2.60 2.77
N VAL A 638 15.89 -3.67 3.32
CA VAL A 638 15.53 -4.86 2.56
C VAL A 638 14.14 -5.33 3.01
N SER A 639 13.22 -5.33 2.06
CA SER A 639 11.91 -5.94 2.18
C SER A 639 11.65 -6.75 0.91
N PHE A 640 11.19 -7.98 1.10
CA PHE A 640 10.74 -8.83 -0.01
C PHE A 640 9.27 -8.62 -0.33
N ASN A 641 8.63 -7.62 0.28
CA ASN A 641 7.23 -7.26 0.05
C ASN A 641 7.04 -5.75 0.16
N HIS A 642 7.32 -5.03 -0.96
CA HIS A 642 7.36 -3.57 -1.03
C HIS A 642 6.86 -3.12 -2.41
N TYR A 643 5.61 -2.75 -2.51
CA TYR A 643 4.86 -2.65 -3.76
C TYR A 643 5.27 -1.53 -4.74
N ALA A 644 6.06 -0.53 -4.32
CA ALA A 644 6.31 0.70 -5.12
C ALA A 644 6.82 0.42 -6.55
N SER A 645 7.83 -0.47 -6.70
CA SER A 645 8.38 -0.84 -8.02
C SER A 645 7.41 -1.66 -8.88
N GLY A 646 6.33 -2.17 -8.30
CA GLY A 646 5.21 -2.81 -9.00
C GLY A 646 4.33 -1.83 -9.78
N ALA A 647 4.63 -0.53 -9.73
CA ALA A 647 3.96 0.50 -10.55
C ALA A 647 4.08 0.24 -12.06
N VAL A 648 4.96 -0.65 -12.51
CA VAL A 648 5.02 -1.16 -13.89
C VAL A 648 3.72 -1.82 -14.35
N GLY A 649 2.85 -2.25 -13.43
CA GLY A 649 1.52 -2.78 -13.74
C GLY A 649 0.67 -1.83 -14.59
N ASP A 650 0.79 -0.51 -14.40
CA ASP A 650 0.16 0.50 -15.26
C ASP A 650 0.56 0.31 -16.74
N PHE A 651 1.84 0.00 -17.00
CA PHE A 651 2.34 -0.27 -18.36
C PHE A 651 1.76 -1.56 -18.96
N LEU A 652 1.58 -2.60 -18.15
CA LEU A 652 0.99 -3.86 -18.62
C LEU A 652 -0.43 -3.65 -19.15
N TYR A 653 -1.26 -2.89 -18.44
CA TYR A 653 -2.61 -2.56 -18.91
C TYR A 653 -2.60 -1.57 -20.06
N ARG A 654 -1.87 -0.46 -19.96
CA ARG A 654 -1.96 0.65 -20.93
C ARG A 654 -1.23 0.39 -22.24
N ARG A 655 -0.17 -0.43 -22.22
CA ARG A 655 0.61 -0.70 -23.43
C ARG A 655 0.51 -2.15 -23.87
N ILE A 656 0.73 -3.12 -23.00
CA ILE A 656 0.72 -4.53 -23.44
C ILE A 656 -0.72 -4.97 -23.76
N ALA A 657 -1.70 -4.74 -22.89
CA ALA A 657 -3.12 -4.94 -23.23
C ALA A 657 -3.71 -3.80 -24.06
N GLY A 658 -3.11 -2.60 -24.00
CA GLY A 658 -3.48 -1.43 -24.77
C GLY A 658 -4.62 -0.57 -24.20
N ILE A 659 -5.12 -0.87 -23.00
CA ILE A 659 -6.31 -0.21 -22.41
C ILE A 659 -5.91 1.06 -21.66
N GLU A 660 -6.33 2.23 -22.15
CA GLU A 660 -6.05 3.51 -21.49
C GLU A 660 -7.29 4.43 -21.49
N ALA A 661 -7.69 4.91 -20.29
CA ALA A 661 -8.76 5.89 -20.19
C ALA A 661 -8.35 7.24 -20.80
N LEU A 662 -9.18 7.82 -21.65
CA LEU A 662 -9.01 9.18 -22.18
C LEU A 662 -9.77 10.19 -21.30
N GLU A 663 -11.03 9.90 -20.98
CA GLU A 663 -11.80 10.65 -20.01
C GLU A 663 -11.93 9.86 -18.70
N GLY A 664 -12.06 10.59 -17.57
CA GLY A 664 -12.21 9.97 -16.26
C GLY A 664 -13.38 8.97 -16.22
N GLY A 665 -13.14 7.80 -15.58
CA GLY A 665 -14.11 6.73 -15.46
C GLY A 665 -14.34 5.91 -16.72
N TYR A 666 -13.47 6.02 -17.75
CA TYR A 666 -13.61 5.31 -19.03
C TYR A 666 -14.85 5.68 -19.85
N LYS A 667 -15.36 6.90 -19.70
CA LYS A 667 -16.42 7.42 -20.57
C LYS A 667 -15.97 7.39 -22.04
N SER A 668 -14.72 7.78 -22.28
CA SER A 668 -13.99 7.45 -23.49
C SER A 668 -12.63 6.86 -23.14
N PHE A 669 -12.18 5.89 -23.93
CA PHE A 669 -10.90 5.20 -23.74
C PHE A 669 -10.30 4.79 -25.09
N GLN A 670 -8.99 4.57 -25.09
CA GLN A 670 -8.32 3.99 -26.25
C GLN A 670 -7.93 2.55 -26.00
N ILE A 671 -7.86 1.77 -27.08
CA ILE A 671 -7.20 0.47 -27.14
C ILE A 671 -6.16 0.52 -28.24
N GLU A 672 -4.88 0.41 -27.83
CA GLU A 672 -3.72 0.46 -28.72
C GLU A 672 -2.61 -0.44 -28.14
N PRO A 673 -2.65 -1.75 -28.39
CA PRO A 673 -1.69 -2.69 -27.83
C PRO A 673 -0.31 -2.53 -28.48
N LEU A 674 0.73 -2.55 -27.63
CA LEU A 674 2.12 -2.61 -28.05
C LEU A 674 2.51 -4.05 -28.33
N MET A 675 2.91 -4.32 -29.57
CA MET A 675 3.50 -5.60 -29.94
C MET A 675 5.03 -5.49 -29.94
N GLY A 676 5.71 -6.42 -29.30
CA GLY A 676 7.18 -6.45 -29.25
C GLY A 676 7.70 -7.53 -28.31
N GLY A 677 9.03 -7.70 -28.26
CA GLY A 677 9.71 -8.59 -27.33
C GLY A 677 9.32 -10.07 -27.40
N GLY A 678 8.63 -10.52 -28.46
CA GLY A 678 8.15 -11.89 -28.61
C GLY A 678 6.83 -12.20 -27.88
N ILE A 679 6.16 -11.23 -27.26
CA ILE A 679 4.80 -11.41 -26.74
C ILE A 679 3.85 -11.63 -27.94
N THR A 680 3.16 -12.78 -27.96
CA THR A 680 2.31 -13.19 -29.08
C THR A 680 0.80 -13.02 -28.81
N TRP A 681 0.41 -12.86 -27.54
CA TRP A 681 -0.94 -12.51 -27.14
C TRP A 681 -0.95 -11.82 -25.78
N ALA A 682 -1.97 -11.01 -25.54
CA ALA A 682 -2.29 -10.51 -24.21
C ALA A 682 -3.78 -10.28 -24.05
N LYS A 683 -4.23 -10.36 -22.79
CA LYS A 683 -5.60 -10.10 -22.36
C LYS A 683 -5.56 -9.10 -21.20
N GLY A 684 -6.37 -8.07 -21.31
CA GLY A 684 -6.61 -7.13 -20.22
C GLY A 684 -8.09 -6.91 -20.03
N ARG A 685 -8.53 -6.80 -18.78
CA ARG A 685 -9.90 -6.48 -18.41
C ARG A 685 -9.93 -5.56 -17.21
N VAL A 686 -10.79 -4.55 -17.24
CA VAL A 686 -11.00 -3.59 -16.15
C VAL A 686 -12.50 -3.40 -15.95
N ILE A 687 -12.97 -3.52 -14.72
CA ILE A 687 -14.36 -3.18 -14.34
C ILE A 687 -14.43 -1.69 -14.06
N THR A 688 -15.19 -0.97 -14.86
CA THR A 688 -15.39 0.48 -14.77
C THR A 688 -16.79 0.79 -14.23
N ALA A 689 -17.06 2.09 -13.98
CA ALA A 689 -18.41 2.54 -13.62
C ALA A 689 -19.45 2.28 -14.70
N TYR A 690 -19.05 2.12 -15.96
CA TYR A 690 -19.91 1.77 -17.09
C TYR A 690 -20.06 0.27 -17.30
N GLY A 691 -19.24 -0.56 -16.66
CA GLY A 691 -19.15 -2.01 -16.86
C GLY A 691 -17.76 -2.44 -17.33
N PRO A 692 -17.62 -3.69 -17.82
CA PRO A 692 -16.33 -4.21 -18.24
C PRO A 692 -15.81 -3.56 -19.51
N VAL A 693 -14.52 -3.18 -19.48
CA VAL A 693 -13.71 -2.86 -20.65
C VAL A 693 -12.71 -3.99 -20.81
N SER A 694 -12.61 -4.58 -21.99
CA SER A 694 -11.61 -5.62 -22.24
C SER A 694 -10.94 -5.48 -23.60
N SER A 695 -9.68 -5.92 -23.64
CA SER A 695 -8.85 -6.08 -24.83
C SER A 695 -8.22 -7.46 -24.79
N GLU A 696 -8.43 -8.24 -25.83
CA GLU A 696 -7.82 -9.56 -26.02
C GLU A 696 -7.25 -9.64 -27.44
N TRP A 697 -5.93 -9.72 -27.57
CA TRP A 697 -5.28 -9.79 -28.86
C TRP A 697 -4.33 -10.98 -29.00
N GLU A 698 -4.17 -11.45 -30.21
CA GLU A 698 -3.27 -12.55 -30.60
C GLU A 698 -2.60 -12.24 -31.94
N LEU A 699 -1.32 -12.52 -32.04
CA LEU A 699 -0.54 -12.55 -33.28
C LEU A 699 -0.19 -13.98 -33.63
N LYS A 700 -0.86 -14.57 -34.62
CA LYS A 700 -0.69 -15.94 -35.06
C LYS A 700 -0.52 -16.02 -36.56
N ASN A 701 0.54 -16.69 -37.03
CA ASN A 701 0.85 -16.86 -38.45
C ASN A 701 0.89 -15.52 -39.23
N GLY A 702 1.36 -14.44 -38.61
CA GLY A 702 1.41 -13.12 -39.21
C GLY A 702 0.06 -12.41 -39.30
N ILE A 703 -0.98 -12.93 -38.70
CA ILE A 703 -2.30 -12.30 -38.58
C ILE A 703 -2.45 -11.81 -37.14
N PHE A 704 -2.69 -10.51 -37.00
CA PHE A 704 -3.10 -9.90 -35.73
C PHE A 704 -4.62 -9.94 -35.63
N THR A 705 -5.12 -10.45 -34.53
CA THR A 705 -6.56 -10.47 -34.21
C THR A 705 -6.77 -9.83 -32.86
N ILE A 706 -7.76 -8.95 -32.73
CA ILE A 706 -8.12 -8.31 -31.48
C ILE A 706 -9.63 -8.39 -31.25
N THR A 707 -10.02 -8.75 -30.02
CA THR A 707 -11.40 -8.67 -29.53
C THR A 707 -11.48 -7.59 -28.46
N VAL A 708 -12.42 -6.67 -28.62
CA VAL A 708 -12.63 -5.51 -27.75
C VAL A 708 -14.06 -5.54 -27.21
N GLU A 709 -14.22 -5.31 -25.91
CA GLU A 709 -15.52 -5.12 -25.26
C GLU A 709 -15.65 -3.66 -24.78
N VAL A 710 -16.74 -3.01 -25.23
CA VAL A 710 -17.07 -1.62 -24.90
C VAL A 710 -18.38 -1.60 -24.11
N PRO A 711 -18.42 -1.15 -22.87
CA PRO A 711 -19.64 -1.09 -22.07
C PRO A 711 -20.62 -0.03 -22.59
N VAL A 712 -21.89 -0.15 -22.16
CA VAL A 712 -22.96 0.78 -22.51
C VAL A 712 -22.61 2.19 -21.98
N GLY A 713 -22.74 3.19 -22.84
CA GLY A 713 -22.47 4.60 -22.49
C GLY A 713 -21.00 5.03 -22.61
N ALA A 714 -20.10 4.12 -23.02
CA ALA A 714 -18.70 4.42 -23.29
C ALA A 714 -18.37 4.41 -24.80
N VAL A 715 -17.25 5.03 -25.16
CA VAL A 715 -16.71 5.05 -26.53
C VAL A 715 -15.25 4.60 -26.50
N CYS A 716 -14.92 3.65 -27.38
CA CYS A 716 -13.55 3.17 -27.57
C CYS A 716 -12.94 3.70 -28.87
N TYR A 717 -11.72 4.19 -28.80
CA TYR A 717 -10.87 4.50 -29.94
C TYR A 717 -9.82 3.39 -30.10
N LEU A 718 -10.07 2.50 -31.05
CA LEU A 718 -9.16 1.40 -31.35
C LEU A 718 -8.14 1.83 -32.42
N THR A 719 -6.85 1.63 -32.14
CA THR A 719 -5.77 1.75 -33.12
C THR A 719 -5.20 0.35 -33.41
N MET A 720 -5.30 -0.07 -34.67
CA MET A 720 -4.73 -1.34 -35.14
C MET A 720 -3.22 -1.19 -35.41
N PRO A 721 -2.44 -2.28 -35.43
CA PRO A 721 -0.99 -2.23 -35.72
C PRO A 721 -0.62 -1.57 -37.04
N SER A 722 -1.48 -1.60 -38.05
CA SER A 722 -1.33 -0.85 -39.31
C SER A 722 -1.46 0.66 -39.16
N GLY A 723 -1.88 1.16 -37.97
CA GLY A 723 -2.27 2.56 -37.78
C GLY A 723 -3.72 2.85 -38.14
N THR A 724 -4.49 1.85 -38.58
CA THR A 724 -5.93 2.01 -38.87
C THR A 724 -6.69 2.32 -37.59
N LYS A 725 -7.45 3.42 -37.59
CA LYS A 725 -8.24 3.87 -36.42
C LYS A 725 -9.72 3.52 -36.59
N ARG A 726 -10.37 3.11 -35.52
CA ARG A 726 -11.79 2.80 -35.45
C ARG A 726 -12.40 3.43 -34.19
N THR A 727 -13.60 3.98 -34.34
CA THR A 727 -14.43 4.41 -33.21
C THR A 727 -15.51 3.37 -32.98
N LEU A 728 -15.57 2.80 -31.78
CA LEU A 728 -16.47 1.70 -31.40
C LEU A 728 -17.42 2.21 -30.31
N GLY A 729 -18.70 2.04 -30.52
CA GLY A 729 -19.72 2.19 -29.49
C GLY A 729 -19.84 0.93 -28.61
N SER A 730 -20.90 0.86 -27.80
CA SER A 730 -21.11 -0.32 -26.94
C SER A 730 -21.28 -1.60 -27.75
N GLY A 731 -20.67 -2.69 -27.26
CA GLY A 731 -20.71 -4.01 -27.92
C GLY A 731 -19.39 -4.75 -27.80
N LYS A 732 -19.36 -5.94 -28.43
CA LYS A 732 -18.15 -6.76 -28.55
C LYS A 732 -17.75 -6.89 -30.01
N TYR A 733 -16.51 -6.57 -30.32
CA TYR A 733 -15.99 -6.48 -31.69
C TYR A 733 -14.74 -7.35 -31.84
N THR A 734 -14.69 -8.15 -32.90
CA THR A 734 -13.48 -8.89 -33.29
C THR A 734 -13.00 -8.41 -34.65
N MET A 735 -11.72 -8.05 -34.75
CA MET A 735 -11.12 -7.54 -35.96
C MET A 735 -9.76 -8.20 -36.19
N SER A 736 -9.40 -8.37 -37.46
CA SER A 736 -8.13 -8.97 -37.84
C SER A 736 -7.48 -8.20 -38.97
N GLU A 737 -6.15 -8.17 -38.99
CA GLU A 737 -5.35 -7.67 -40.10
C GLU A 737 -4.07 -8.49 -40.26
N GLY A 738 -3.59 -8.60 -41.50
CA GLY A 738 -2.30 -9.20 -41.77
C GLY A 738 -1.15 -8.28 -41.30
N LYS A 739 -0.05 -8.86 -40.79
CA LYS A 739 1.15 -8.08 -40.48
C LYS A 739 1.68 -7.49 -41.80
N GLN A 740 1.70 -6.15 -41.90
CA GLN A 740 2.44 -5.53 -43.02
C GLN A 740 3.91 -5.94 -42.89
N LYS A 741 4.51 -6.41 -44.01
CA LYS A 741 5.91 -6.85 -44.09
C LYS A 741 6.87 -5.68 -43.86
#